data_5215fa4425b536d3c8ebc5f78de908c0
#
_entry.id   5215fa4425b536d3c8ebc5f78de908c0
#
_cell.length_a   1.000
_cell.length_b   1.000
_cell.length_c   1.000
_cell.angle_alpha   90.00
_cell.angle_beta   90.00
_cell.angle_gamma   90.00
#
_symmetry.space_group_name_H-M   'P 1'
#
loop_
_entity.id
_entity.type
_entity.pdbx_description
1 polymer ?
#
loop_
_entity_poly.entity_id
_entity_poly.type
_entity_poly.pdbx_seq_one_letter_code
_entity_poly.pdbx_strand_id
1 'polypeptide(L)'
;MTKRLLCVCLALVLLFGVLAGCSKNEAQTADDTKKTEQSDTEDKTSTQFAYQAQYFDLPEDIQWIDTSCVTGDTLYFTASVPDGGKETYTDENGEEYSYDTYSEVIFRFDLDTGECVQLDNYVAEPVVENPDMPDGVTMNPDGSMQTFNSSTSIQTMAAGADGTLWLYRQTSRYADDGTEGDSISELIQLDAHGTLLRTITPVSDEETDDTDSWRYTYIDSILSDDKGYVYTSDYQTVNVYGPDGSFVFSKSGDELNGQICQLSASEVGMTTSSADGKMVFKQLDPETKDWGKETPVSSRAWNILPGNDVYAYFFMDNGNIFGERRDTGEVEKVVDWVACDVDSNNINSDQFGFLSDGRIVAVTYDYSDDGPSKQQILVLNRVDAASVTAKTELTLACLYLDYNLRSQIVKFNKSNPDYRIVVKDYSEYATDDDYNAGLTKLNTELISGNVPDILVNGTELPIGQYAAKGLLEDLWPYLDADPEYSRDKLMTQPLNAAQTDGKLYRLPIDFGVTTAVGLGKVVGEYTTWTLADVNDALSKLPEGATVFNKYYTQAEMLQYCIAMNAGSFMNWQDGTCNFDTDEFRALLEFVKPFPAEYDWQSDSDDYESDYTRLKNGKQLLYPTSLSGFSDLYYTFAALNNDIRFIGFPREDGSSGNAFNASCTLSISTTCKDKSGAWAFIRSTLSDDYQESIWNYPIVKSVFEAKAQEAMTQEYETDADGNQILDDDGNPIPISSGGMSYGNEPMIELYAVTQEQYDAVLALIDSTTTFVDYDQNVLDIISDEAAGYFAGSKTVEEASKLIQSRVSLYIQEQK
;
A
#
# COMPACT_ATOMS: atom_id res chain seq x y z
N MET A 1 26.64 20.55 -39.80
CA MET A 1 27.46 21.71 -39.39
C MET A 1 26.71 22.74 -38.53
N THR A 2 25.41 22.84 -38.61
CA THR A 2 24.59 23.86 -37.92
C THR A 2 24.31 23.59 -36.45
N LYS A 3 24.31 22.34 -36.00
CA LYS A 3 24.08 21.98 -34.56
C LYS A 3 25.33 22.15 -33.69
N ARG A 4 26.56 22.09 -34.27
CA ARG A 4 27.80 22.32 -33.52
C ARG A 4 28.12 23.80 -33.28
N LEU A 5 27.52 24.69 -34.06
CA LEU A 5 27.70 26.13 -33.89
C LEU A 5 26.79 26.67 -32.79
N LEU A 6 25.62 26.03 -32.53
CA LEU A 6 24.69 26.45 -31.51
C LEU A 6 25.21 26.13 -30.10
N CYS A 7 25.84 24.97 -29.90
CA CYS A 7 26.45 24.60 -28.60
C CYS A 7 27.65 25.47 -28.22
N VAL A 8 28.44 25.94 -29.18
CA VAL A 8 29.58 26.83 -28.88
C VAL A 8 29.11 28.24 -28.55
N CYS A 9 27.99 28.71 -29.11
CA CYS A 9 27.41 30.00 -28.75
C CYS A 9 26.75 30.00 -27.36
N LEU A 10 26.15 28.88 -26.92
CA LEU A 10 25.61 28.76 -25.54
C LEU A 10 26.72 28.69 -24.50
N ALA A 11 27.81 27.97 -24.75
CA ALA A 11 28.96 27.90 -23.83
C ALA A 11 29.68 29.24 -23.67
N LEU A 12 29.71 30.11 -24.72
CA LEU A 12 30.29 31.44 -24.66
C LEU A 12 29.42 32.47 -23.92
N VAL A 13 28.07 32.28 -23.88
CA VAL A 13 27.19 33.16 -23.14
C VAL A 13 27.24 32.85 -21.62
N LEU A 14 27.51 31.61 -21.25
CA LEU A 14 27.70 31.23 -19.82
C LEU A 14 29.06 31.66 -19.24
N LEU A 15 30.10 31.79 -20.10
CA LEU A 15 31.43 32.26 -19.66
C LEU A 15 31.52 33.78 -19.50
N PHE A 16 30.63 34.57 -20.08
CA PHE A 16 30.61 36.03 -19.94
C PHE A 16 29.75 36.54 -18.77
N GLY A 17 28.91 35.66 -18.16
CA GLY A 17 28.08 36.00 -16.99
C GLY A 17 28.82 36.03 -15.64
N VAL A 18 30.03 35.48 -15.54
CA VAL A 18 30.78 35.32 -14.28
C VAL A 18 31.86 36.38 -14.10
N LEU A 19 32.12 37.28 -15.07
CA LEU A 19 33.20 38.30 -15.00
C LEU A 19 32.74 39.75 -14.90
N ALA A 20 31.45 40.03 -14.58
CA ALA A 20 30.93 41.38 -14.48
C ALA A 20 30.52 41.82 -13.06
N GLY A 21 31.17 41.32 -12.02
CA GLY A 21 30.81 41.54 -10.62
C GLY A 21 31.93 42.03 -9.72
N CYS A 22 32.85 42.89 -10.18
CA CYS A 22 33.76 43.64 -9.29
C CYS A 22 34.21 44.94 -9.93
N SER A 23 33.57 46.07 -9.66
CA SER A 23 34.22 47.37 -9.53
C SER A 23 33.36 48.29 -8.68
N LYS A 24 34.02 48.86 -7.68
CA LYS A 24 33.55 49.88 -6.76
C LYS A 24 33.31 51.25 -7.44
N ASN A 25 32.33 52.05 -7.06
CA ASN A 25 32.45 53.25 -6.23
C ASN A 25 31.19 54.11 -6.17
N GLU A 26 30.88 54.44 -4.91
CA GLU A 26 30.47 55.72 -4.33
C GLU A 26 29.14 56.41 -4.73
N ALA A 27 28.32 56.42 -3.68
CA ALA A 27 27.54 57.52 -3.09
C ALA A 27 26.44 58.23 -3.92
N GLN A 28 25.20 58.07 -3.55
CA GLN A 28 24.37 59.06 -2.83
C GLN A 28 22.94 58.58 -2.60
N THR A 29 22.65 58.55 -1.31
CA THR A 29 21.38 58.82 -0.60
C THR A 29 20.00 58.51 -1.16
N ALA A 30 19.32 57.87 -0.29
CA ALA A 30 17.92 57.94 0.11
C ALA A 30 16.98 56.84 -0.40
N ASP A 31 16.63 56.06 0.62
CA ASP A 31 15.29 55.56 0.93
C ASP A 31 14.61 54.63 -0.10
N ASP A 32 14.77 53.34 0.14
CA ASP A 32 13.67 52.38 0.35
C ASP A 32 14.26 51.00 0.64
N THR A 33 14.29 50.69 1.92
CA THR A 33 14.55 49.35 2.44
C THR A 33 13.41 48.40 2.06
N LYS A 34 13.57 47.66 0.97
CA LYS A 34 12.98 46.37 0.84
C LYS A 34 14.06 45.30 1.02
N LYS A 35 14.21 44.87 2.25
CA LYS A 35 14.82 43.61 2.59
C LYS A 35 14.01 42.50 1.84
N THR A 36 14.65 41.87 0.90
CA THR A 36 14.22 40.53 0.48
C THR A 36 14.62 39.62 1.64
N GLU A 37 13.76 39.50 2.60
CA GLU A 37 13.79 38.40 3.54
C GLU A 37 13.44 37.18 2.69
N GLN A 38 14.39 36.29 2.52
CA GLN A 38 14.16 34.91 2.24
C GLN A 38 13.32 34.45 3.44
N SER A 39 12.01 34.41 3.27
CA SER A 39 11.10 33.85 4.26
C SER A 39 11.34 32.36 4.27
N ASP A 40 12.01 31.87 5.30
CA ASP A 40 11.66 30.60 5.85
C ASP A 40 10.13 30.63 6.02
N THR A 41 9.42 30.03 5.11
CA THR A 41 8.03 29.67 5.34
C THR A 41 8.07 28.54 6.35
N GLU A 42 8.22 28.93 7.64
CA GLU A 42 7.60 28.15 8.70
C GLU A 42 6.17 27.88 8.25
N ASP A 43 5.80 26.64 8.28
CA ASP A 43 4.47 26.11 8.05
C ASP A 43 3.44 26.93 8.86
N LYS A 44 2.96 28.02 8.26
CA LYS A 44 1.96 28.89 8.86
C LYS A 44 0.56 28.45 8.48
N THR A 45 0.25 27.20 8.63
CA THR A 45 -1.10 26.76 8.95
C THR A 45 -1.28 26.82 10.47
N SER A 46 -1.16 28.01 11.08
CA SER A 46 -1.81 28.22 12.36
C SER A 46 -3.32 28.23 12.10
N THR A 47 -3.88 27.06 11.88
CA THR A 47 -5.30 26.84 11.87
C THR A 47 -5.82 27.25 13.24
N GLN A 48 -6.76 28.20 13.29
CA GLN A 48 -7.41 28.62 14.54
C GLN A 48 -8.21 27.46 15.17
N PHE A 49 -8.25 26.31 14.53
CA PHE A 49 -8.98 25.15 14.97
C PHE A 49 -8.14 23.88 14.79
N ALA A 50 -8.49 22.85 15.57
CA ALA A 50 -8.05 21.48 15.42
C ALA A 50 -9.27 20.59 15.16
N TYR A 51 -9.03 19.39 14.65
CA TYR A 51 -10.07 18.37 14.59
C TYR A 51 -10.00 17.49 15.86
N GLN A 52 -11.17 17.18 16.40
CA GLN A 52 -11.34 16.25 17.50
C GLN A 52 -12.26 15.13 17.07
N ALA A 53 -11.80 13.89 17.18
CA ALA A 53 -12.56 12.70 16.85
C ALA A 53 -13.63 12.41 17.91
N GLN A 54 -14.84 12.08 17.44
CA GLN A 54 -15.94 11.56 18.26
C GLN A 54 -16.44 10.30 17.57
N TYR A 55 -16.50 9.20 18.33
CA TYR A 55 -16.96 7.90 17.85
C TYR A 55 -18.36 7.62 18.39
N PHE A 56 -19.19 7.06 17.52
CA PHE A 56 -20.54 6.63 17.85
C PHE A 56 -20.66 5.14 17.54
N ASP A 57 -21.06 4.36 18.54
CA ASP A 57 -21.37 2.95 18.35
C ASP A 57 -22.67 2.80 17.59
N LEU A 58 -22.77 1.78 16.76
CA LEU A 58 -24.03 1.42 16.11
C LEU A 58 -25.00 0.81 17.13
N PRO A 59 -26.35 0.94 16.90
CA PRO A 59 -27.36 0.19 17.67
C PRO A 59 -27.07 -1.32 17.68
N GLU A 60 -27.44 -2.01 18.75
CA GLU A 60 -27.15 -3.44 18.96
C GLU A 60 -27.71 -4.36 17.86
N ASP A 61 -28.78 -3.94 17.18
CA ASP A 61 -29.41 -4.64 16.07
C ASP A 61 -28.75 -4.38 14.70
N ILE A 62 -27.81 -3.45 14.61
CA ILE A 62 -27.02 -3.14 13.43
C ILE A 62 -25.60 -3.68 13.62
N GLN A 63 -25.25 -4.74 12.91
CA GLN A 63 -23.92 -5.34 13.00
C GLN A 63 -22.92 -4.61 12.09
N TRP A 64 -23.33 -4.29 10.85
CA TRP A 64 -22.50 -3.70 9.82
C TRP A 64 -23.26 -2.66 9.02
N ILE A 65 -22.53 -1.64 8.59
CA ILE A 65 -22.92 -0.72 7.53
C ILE A 65 -22.41 -1.31 6.22
N ASP A 66 -23.33 -1.63 5.30
CA ASP A 66 -22.97 -2.26 4.03
C ASP A 66 -22.47 -1.20 3.04
N THR A 67 -23.22 -0.12 2.86
CA THR A 67 -22.83 1.02 2.03
C THR A 67 -23.35 2.32 2.63
N SER A 68 -22.69 3.44 2.33
CA SER A 68 -23.09 4.74 2.85
C SER A 68 -22.80 5.90 1.90
N CYS A 69 -23.47 7.02 2.08
CA CYS A 69 -23.18 8.28 1.40
C CYS A 69 -23.54 9.49 2.25
N VAL A 70 -22.94 10.64 1.95
CA VAL A 70 -23.24 11.92 2.62
C VAL A 70 -23.93 12.85 1.62
N THR A 71 -25.13 13.29 1.94
CA THR A 71 -25.87 14.28 1.15
C THR A 71 -26.65 15.23 2.05
N GLY A 72 -26.65 16.51 1.76
CA GLY A 72 -27.36 17.52 2.54
C GLY A 72 -26.94 17.56 4.02
N ASP A 73 -25.64 17.40 4.31
CA ASP A 73 -25.09 17.36 5.68
C ASP A 73 -25.62 16.18 6.55
N THR A 74 -26.07 15.12 5.91
CA THR A 74 -26.59 13.92 6.58
C THR A 74 -25.87 12.69 6.04
N LEU A 75 -25.41 11.81 6.92
CA LEU A 75 -24.92 10.47 6.56
C LEU A 75 -26.13 9.54 6.43
N TYR A 76 -26.26 8.90 5.28
CA TYR A 76 -27.17 7.79 5.04
C TYR A 76 -26.37 6.51 4.87
N PHE A 77 -26.93 5.40 5.34
CA PHE A 77 -26.30 4.10 5.19
C PHE A 77 -27.32 2.97 5.13
N THR A 78 -26.93 1.85 4.53
CA THR A 78 -27.69 0.61 4.56
C THR A 78 -27.12 -0.34 5.61
N ALA A 79 -27.98 -1.14 6.18
CA ALA A 79 -27.63 -2.17 7.12
C ALA A 79 -28.64 -3.31 7.11
N SER A 80 -28.20 -4.52 7.35
CA SER A 80 -29.06 -5.68 7.55
C SER A 80 -29.49 -5.77 9.02
N VAL A 81 -30.80 -5.75 9.24
CA VAL A 81 -31.39 -5.85 10.60
C VAL A 81 -32.28 -7.09 10.71
N PRO A 82 -32.38 -7.74 11.91
CA PRO A 82 -33.28 -8.87 12.09
C PRO A 82 -34.73 -8.47 11.81
N ASP A 83 -35.39 -9.22 10.95
CA ASP A 83 -36.82 -8.99 10.60
C ASP A 83 -37.80 -9.81 11.48
N GLY A 84 -37.29 -10.60 12.39
CA GLY A 84 -38.02 -11.45 13.31
C GLY A 84 -38.51 -12.78 12.69
N GLY A 85 -38.13 -13.05 11.43
CA GLY A 85 -38.31 -14.34 10.78
C GLY A 85 -37.26 -15.36 11.21
N LYS A 86 -37.45 -16.60 10.82
CA LYS A 86 -36.48 -17.68 10.95
C LYS A 86 -36.56 -18.62 9.77
N GLU A 87 -35.42 -18.91 9.22
CA GLU A 87 -35.25 -19.99 8.23
C GLU A 87 -34.73 -21.26 8.93
N THR A 88 -35.19 -22.42 8.49
CA THR A 88 -34.71 -23.72 8.98
C THR A 88 -34.10 -24.51 7.83
N TYR A 89 -32.92 -25.02 8.06
CA TYR A 89 -32.19 -25.89 7.14
C TYR A 89 -31.93 -27.23 7.83
N THR A 90 -32.16 -28.30 7.09
CA THR A 90 -31.85 -29.66 7.56
C THR A 90 -30.64 -30.17 6.77
N ASP A 91 -29.56 -30.51 7.47
CA ASP A 91 -28.35 -31.03 6.84
C ASP A 91 -28.51 -32.46 6.31
N GLU A 92 -27.48 -32.99 5.64
CA GLU A 92 -27.46 -34.36 5.08
C GLU A 92 -27.59 -35.44 6.17
N ASN A 93 -27.33 -35.14 7.41
CA ASN A 93 -27.43 -36.04 8.56
C ASN A 93 -28.82 -35.99 9.22
N GLY A 94 -29.69 -35.08 8.78
CA GLY A 94 -31.02 -34.88 9.32
C GLY A 94 -31.08 -33.98 10.54
N GLU A 95 -30.05 -33.20 10.82
CA GLU A 95 -30.05 -32.19 11.88
C GLU A 95 -30.64 -30.87 11.36
N GLU A 96 -31.54 -30.28 12.16
CA GLU A 96 -32.25 -29.04 11.82
C GLU A 96 -31.56 -27.83 12.46
N TYR A 97 -31.09 -26.91 11.61
CA TYR A 97 -30.50 -25.63 12.00
C TYR A 97 -31.49 -24.50 11.73
N SER A 98 -31.57 -23.53 12.63
CA SER A 98 -32.45 -22.35 12.50
C SER A 98 -31.63 -21.08 12.55
N TYR A 99 -31.80 -20.24 11.52
CA TYR A 99 -31.14 -18.94 11.40
C TYR A 99 -32.18 -17.83 11.49
N ASP A 100 -31.81 -16.70 12.11
CA ASP A 100 -32.64 -15.49 12.06
C ASP A 100 -32.56 -14.91 10.64
N THR A 101 -33.70 -14.46 10.11
CA THR A 101 -33.75 -13.73 8.82
C THR A 101 -33.50 -12.25 9.02
N TYR A 102 -32.95 -11.60 8.00
CA TYR A 102 -32.58 -10.19 8.02
C TYR A 102 -33.19 -9.46 6.84
N SER A 103 -33.59 -8.20 7.06
CA SER A 103 -34.00 -7.29 6.01
C SER A 103 -33.00 -6.15 5.90
N GLU A 104 -32.62 -5.82 4.69
CA GLU A 104 -31.80 -4.65 4.45
C GLU A 104 -32.63 -3.38 4.48
N VAL A 105 -32.23 -2.41 5.29
CA VAL A 105 -32.93 -1.15 5.52
C VAL A 105 -31.97 0.03 5.40
N ILE A 106 -32.54 1.23 5.21
CA ILE A 106 -31.76 2.45 5.10
C ILE A 106 -31.93 3.27 6.36
N PHE A 107 -30.84 3.76 6.91
CA PHE A 107 -30.80 4.67 8.03
C PHE A 107 -30.28 6.04 7.61
N ARG A 108 -30.71 7.07 8.31
CA ARG A 108 -30.05 8.36 8.40
C ARG A 108 -29.44 8.50 9.78
N PHE A 109 -28.26 9.08 9.84
CA PHE A 109 -27.55 9.33 11.10
C PHE A 109 -27.63 10.81 11.47
N ASP A 110 -28.10 11.09 12.69
CA ASP A 110 -28.09 12.43 13.26
C ASP A 110 -26.72 12.72 13.88
N LEU A 111 -25.96 13.59 13.25
CA LEU A 111 -24.57 13.90 13.60
C LEU A 111 -24.40 14.60 14.95
N ASP A 112 -25.46 15.22 15.49
CA ASP A 112 -25.41 15.96 16.75
C ASP A 112 -25.81 15.07 17.92
N THR A 113 -26.77 14.17 17.72
CA THR A 113 -27.30 13.28 18.78
C THR A 113 -26.70 11.87 18.75
N GLY A 114 -26.20 11.44 17.59
CA GLY A 114 -25.75 10.06 17.38
C GLY A 114 -26.89 9.06 17.14
N GLU A 115 -28.11 9.56 16.87
CA GLU A 115 -29.27 8.69 16.67
C GLU A 115 -29.33 8.15 15.23
N CYS A 116 -29.47 6.84 15.07
CA CYS A 116 -29.77 6.19 13.80
C CYS A 116 -31.28 6.09 13.61
N VAL A 117 -31.80 6.72 12.56
CA VAL A 117 -33.23 6.75 12.25
C VAL A 117 -33.50 6.03 10.95
N GLN A 118 -34.24 4.92 11.01
CA GLN A 118 -34.63 4.17 9.82
C GLN A 118 -35.56 4.99 8.90
N LEU A 119 -35.41 4.83 7.61
CA LEU A 119 -36.27 5.44 6.60
C LEU A 119 -37.51 4.56 6.35
N ASP A 120 -38.60 4.86 7.03
CA ASP A 120 -39.84 4.05 7.01
C ASP A 120 -40.53 3.95 5.63
N ASN A 121 -40.18 4.87 4.69
CA ASN A 121 -40.81 4.88 3.35
C ASN A 121 -40.02 4.04 2.33
N TYR A 122 -38.87 3.50 2.70
CA TYR A 122 -38.13 2.61 1.82
C TYR A 122 -38.80 1.23 1.78
N VAL A 123 -39.00 0.71 0.57
CA VAL A 123 -39.52 -0.63 0.33
C VAL A 123 -38.43 -1.46 -0.29
N ALA A 124 -38.00 -2.51 0.43
CA ALA A 124 -36.89 -3.38 0.01
C ALA A 124 -37.18 -4.14 -1.28
N GLU A 125 -38.41 -4.60 -1.46
CA GLU A 125 -38.79 -5.39 -2.64
C GLU A 125 -39.29 -4.50 -3.77
N PRO A 126 -38.88 -4.76 -5.05
CA PRO A 126 -39.44 -4.07 -6.19
C PRO A 126 -40.91 -4.45 -6.33
N VAL A 127 -41.75 -3.49 -6.59
CA VAL A 127 -43.13 -3.76 -7.00
C VAL A 127 -43.09 -4.20 -8.46
N VAL A 128 -43.13 -5.49 -8.71
CA VAL A 128 -43.27 -6.03 -10.09
C VAL A 128 -44.75 -6.11 -10.40
N GLU A 129 -45.29 -5.11 -11.10
CA GLU A 129 -46.62 -5.18 -11.66
C GLU A 129 -46.59 -6.07 -12.92
N ASN A 130 -46.73 -7.37 -12.73
CA ASN A 130 -47.14 -8.25 -13.85
C ASN A 130 -48.63 -8.60 -13.68
N PRO A 131 -49.54 -7.99 -14.49
CA PRO A 131 -50.96 -8.22 -14.35
C PRO A 131 -51.40 -9.65 -14.63
N ASP A 132 -50.57 -10.46 -15.24
CA ASP A 132 -50.92 -11.83 -15.68
C ASP A 132 -50.32 -12.91 -14.79
N MET A 133 -49.36 -12.60 -13.88
CA MET A 133 -48.84 -13.53 -12.88
C MET A 133 -48.61 -12.85 -11.53
N PRO A 134 -49.01 -13.46 -10.42
CA PRO A 134 -48.60 -13.00 -9.10
C PRO A 134 -47.09 -13.04 -8.96
N ASP A 135 -46.50 -12.04 -8.28
CA ASP A 135 -45.08 -12.01 -7.98
C ASP A 135 -44.63 -13.32 -7.35
N GLY A 136 -43.48 -13.83 -7.81
CA GLY A 136 -42.87 -15.04 -7.24
C GLY A 136 -43.47 -16.37 -7.74
N VAL A 137 -44.22 -16.41 -8.84
CA VAL A 137 -44.79 -17.66 -9.37
C VAL A 137 -44.37 -17.89 -10.81
N THR A 138 -43.64 -18.98 -11.07
CA THR A 138 -43.46 -19.55 -12.41
C THR A 138 -44.24 -20.87 -12.53
N MET A 139 -44.53 -21.27 -13.76
CA MET A 139 -45.22 -22.53 -14.04
C MET A 139 -44.19 -23.62 -14.34
N ASN A 140 -44.25 -24.71 -13.60
CA ASN A 140 -43.49 -25.90 -13.95
C ASN A 140 -43.99 -26.51 -15.27
N PRO A 141 -43.19 -27.33 -15.97
CA PRO A 141 -43.60 -28.02 -17.21
C PRO A 141 -44.84 -28.91 -17.05
N ASP A 142 -45.19 -29.29 -15.84
CA ASP A 142 -46.37 -30.10 -15.51
C ASP A 142 -47.61 -29.25 -15.20
N GLY A 143 -47.51 -27.92 -15.25
CA GLY A 143 -48.57 -26.98 -15.00
C GLY A 143 -48.79 -26.68 -13.50
N SER A 144 -47.90 -27.10 -12.61
CA SER A 144 -47.89 -26.68 -11.21
C SER A 144 -47.24 -25.27 -11.06
N MET A 145 -47.66 -24.56 -10.03
CA MET A 145 -47.01 -23.27 -9.68
C MET A 145 -45.71 -23.54 -8.92
N GLN A 146 -44.63 -22.92 -9.38
CA GLN A 146 -43.35 -22.88 -8.66
C GLN A 146 -43.29 -21.58 -7.90
N THR A 147 -43.08 -21.65 -6.60
CA THR A 147 -42.83 -20.48 -5.77
C THR A 147 -41.34 -20.20 -5.70
N PHE A 148 -40.98 -18.94 -5.80
CA PHE A 148 -39.58 -18.51 -5.62
C PHE A 148 -39.46 -17.70 -4.31
N ASN A 149 -38.41 -17.97 -3.58
CA ASN A 149 -37.98 -17.06 -2.54
C ASN A 149 -37.19 -15.92 -3.20
N SER A 150 -37.45 -14.69 -2.81
CA SER A 150 -36.73 -13.51 -3.30
C SER A 150 -35.83 -12.95 -2.21
N SER A 151 -34.61 -12.57 -2.56
CA SER A 151 -33.69 -11.82 -1.71
C SER A 151 -33.33 -10.53 -2.43
N THR A 152 -33.54 -9.40 -1.77
CA THR A 152 -33.18 -8.08 -2.28
C THR A 152 -31.98 -7.54 -1.52
N SER A 153 -30.95 -7.09 -2.24
CA SER A 153 -29.75 -6.46 -1.67
C SER A 153 -29.45 -5.14 -2.35
N ILE A 154 -28.98 -4.18 -1.57
CA ILE A 154 -28.45 -2.90 -2.07
C ILE A 154 -26.94 -3.06 -2.22
N GLN A 155 -26.44 -3.01 -3.45
CA GLN A 155 -25.04 -3.22 -3.76
C GLN A 155 -24.20 -1.96 -3.56
N THR A 156 -24.77 -0.78 -3.90
CA THR A 156 -24.10 0.52 -3.69
C THR A 156 -25.10 1.64 -3.51
N MET A 157 -24.67 2.67 -2.79
CA MET A 157 -25.44 3.88 -2.49
C MET A 157 -24.63 5.12 -2.85
N ALA A 158 -25.29 6.14 -3.39
CA ALA A 158 -24.65 7.40 -3.71
C ALA A 158 -25.55 8.60 -3.44
N ALA A 159 -24.92 9.76 -3.20
CA ALA A 159 -25.58 11.02 -3.04
C ALA A 159 -26.11 11.55 -4.38
N GLY A 160 -27.35 11.96 -4.44
CA GLY A 160 -27.89 12.77 -5.54
C GLY A 160 -27.53 14.24 -5.36
N ALA A 161 -27.29 14.95 -6.47
CA ALA A 161 -26.90 16.36 -6.45
C ALA A 161 -27.95 17.32 -5.80
N ASP A 162 -29.18 16.88 -5.71
CA ASP A 162 -30.34 17.63 -5.16
C ASP A 162 -30.72 17.17 -3.73
N GLY A 163 -29.86 16.43 -3.05
CA GLY A 163 -30.12 15.90 -1.71
C GLY A 163 -30.93 14.60 -1.69
N THR A 164 -31.07 13.96 -2.86
CA THR A 164 -31.67 12.63 -3.00
C THR A 164 -30.63 11.53 -2.82
N LEU A 165 -31.09 10.28 -2.78
CA LEU A 165 -30.27 9.09 -2.70
C LEU A 165 -30.42 8.28 -3.99
N TRP A 166 -29.29 7.78 -4.49
CA TRP A 166 -29.26 6.77 -5.55
C TRP A 166 -28.81 5.45 -4.97
N LEU A 167 -29.51 4.37 -5.35
CA LEU A 167 -29.19 3.02 -4.93
C LEU A 167 -29.12 2.12 -6.17
N TYR A 168 -28.14 1.21 -6.20
CA TYR A 168 -28.20 0.06 -7.07
C TYR A 168 -28.68 -1.13 -6.25
N ARG A 169 -29.80 -1.69 -6.68
CA ARG A 169 -30.53 -2.76 -6.01
C ARG A 169 -30.62 -3.98 -6.91
N GLN A 170 -30.33 -5.15 -6.35
CA GLN A 170 -30.52 -6.44 -7.00
C GLN A 170 -31.54 -7.28 -6.23
N THR A 171 -32.46 -7.88 -6.95
CA THR A 171 -33.39 -8.86 -6.41
C THR A 171 -33.15 -10.19 -7.11
N SER A 172 -32.64 -11.16 -6.37
CA SER A 172 -32.46 -12.55 -6.85
C SER A 172 -33.64 -13.40 -6.42
N ARG A 173 -34.07 -14.29 -7.28
CA ARG A 173 -35.17 -15.22 -7.04
C ARG A 173 -34.63 -16.66 -7.08
N TYR A 174 -35.03 -17.45 -6.12
CA TYR A 174 -34.62 -18.84 -5.97
C TYR A 174 -35.85 -19.74 -5.89
N ALA A 175 -35.84 -20.86 -6.63
CA ALA A 175 -36.82 -21.90 -6.46
C ALA A 175 -36.59 -22.66 -5.16
N ASP A 176 -37.64 -23.39 -4.66
CA ASP A 176 -37.55 -24.16 -3.43
C ASP A 176 -36.47 -25.28 -3.48
N ASP A 177 -36.02 -25.67 -4.67
CA ASP A 177 -34.92 -26.62 -4.87
C ASP A 177 -33.53 -25.97 -4.97
N GLY A 178 -33.44 -24.66 -4.70
CA GLY A 178 -32.20 -23.88 -4.79
C GLY A 178 -31.81 -23.49 -6.23
N THR A 179 -32.63 -23.80 -7.23
CA THR A 179 -32.36 -23.34 -8.60
C THR A 179 -32.57 -21.82 -8.69
N GLU A 180 -31.60 -21.10 -9.18
CA GLU A 180 -31.68 -19.64 -9.37
C GLU A 180 -32.68 -19.31 -10.49
N GLY A 181 -33.56 -18.36 -10.22
CA GLY A 181 -34.50 -17.79 -11.18
C GLY A 181 -33.98 -16.50 -11.79
N ASP A 182 -34.87 -15.71 -12.36
CA ASP A 182 -34.51 -14.39 -12.93
C ASP A 182 -34.07 -13.41 -11.82
N SER A 183 -33.02 -12.66 -12.09
CA SER A 183 -32.56 -11.55 -11.25
C SER A 183 -33.02 -10.22 -11.83
N ILE A 184 -33.43 -9.31 -10.95
CA ILE A 184 -33.85 -7.94 -11.33
C ILE A 184 -32.80 -6.97 -10.80
N SER A 185 -32.24 -6.14 -11.70
CA SER A 185 -31.30 -5.08 -11.36
C SER A 185 -31.94 -3.72 -11.61
N GLU A 186 -31.88 -2.83 -10.62
CA GLU A 186 -32.52 -1.53 -10.67
C GLU A 186 -31.63 -0.43 -10.08
N LEU A 187 -31.57 0.72 -10.74
CA LEU A 187 -31.13 1.97 -10.17
C LEU A 187 -32.35 2.73 -9.67
N ILE A 188 -32.47 2.94 -8.38
CA ILE A 188 -33.58 3.67 -7.80
C ILE A 188 -33.12 5.00 -7.21
N GLN A 189 -33.94 6.03 -7.38
CA GLN A 189 -33.77 7.33 -6.73
C GLN A 189 -34.81 7.49 -5.64
N LEU A 190 -34.34 7.82 -4.43
CA LEU A 190 -35.19 8.07 -3.26
C LEU A 190 -35.06 9.53 -2.83
N ASP A 191 -36.13 10.07 -2.22
CA ASP A 191 -36.04 11.33 -1.48
C ASP A 191 -35.33 11.09 -0.10
N ALA A 192 -35.05 12.16 0.62
CA ALA A 192 -34.42 12.13 1.96
C ALA A 192 -35.22 11.35 3.02
N HIS A 193 -36.43 10.92 2.74
CA HIS A 193 -37.31 10.13 3.61
C HIS A 193 -37.47 8.68 3.15
N GLY A 194 -36.76 8.29 2.08
CA GLY A 194 -36.81 6.93 1.52
C GLY A 194 -37.96 6.70 0.52
N THR A 195 -38.71 7.77 0.12
CA THR A 195 -39.78 7.62 -0.86
C THR A 195 -39.23 7.47 -2.25
N LEU A 196 -39.65 6.43 -2.98
CA LEU A 196 -39.22 6.20 -4.37
C LEU A 196 -39.65 7.33 -5.29
N LEU A 197 -38.71 7.95 -5.97
CA LEU A 197 -38.93 9.00 -6.97
C LEU A 197 -38.94 8.47 -8.39
N ARG A 198 -38.01 7.62 -8.73
CA ARG A 198 -37.90 6.96 -10.05
C ARG A 198 -37.06 5.69 -10.00
N THR A 199 -37.24 4.85 -11.01
CA THR A 199 -36.47 3.66 -11.27
C THR A 199 -35.86 3.72 -12.67
N ILE A 200 -34.63 3.29 -12.83
CA ILE A 200 -33.92 3.07 -14.11
C ILE A 200 -33.52 1.62 -14.16
N THR A 201 -33.82 0.94 -15.28
CA THR A 201 -33.29 -0.39 -15.55
C THR A 201 -31.90 -0.23 -16.15
N PRO A 202 -30.83 -0.71 -15.51
CA PRO A 202 -29.49 -0.65 -16.08
C PRO A 202 -29.42 -1.37 -17.42
N VAL A 203 -28.60 -0.84 -18.34
CA VAL A 203 -28.32 -1.54 -19.60
C VAL A 203 -27.34 -2.64 -19.32
N SER A 204 -27.67 -3.88 -19.65
CA SER A 204 -26.72 -4.98 -19.68
C SER A 204 -25.95 -4.96 -21.00
N ASP A 205 -24.65 -5.23 -20.97
CA ASP A 205 -23.85 -5.38 -22.19
C ASP A 205 -24.44 -6.44 -23.12
N GLU A 206 -24.49 -6.12 -24.41
CA GLU A 206 -25.18 -6.90 -25.42
C GLU A 206 -24.57 -8.30 -25.61
N GLU A 207 -25.49 -9.26 -25.81
CA GLU A 207 -25.41 -10.51 -26.54
C GLU A 207 -24.00 -11.04 -26.90
N THR A 208 -23.43 -11.80 -26.01
CA THR A 208 -22.56 -12.89 -26.47
C THR A 208 -23.39 -14.17 -26.55
N ASP A 209 -23.27 -14.88 -27.66
CA ASP A 209 -23.97 -16.12 -28.02
C ASP A 209 -23.62 -17.29 -27.07
N ASP A 210 -23.08 -17.04 -25.88
CA ASP A 210 -22.69 -18.05 -24.90
C ASP A 210 -23.77 -18.18 -23.84
N THR A 211 -24.58 -19.24 -23.99
CA THR A 211 -25.77 -19.54 -23.18
C THR A 211 -25.44 -20.03 -21.76
N ASP A 212 -24.17 -20.05 -21.34
CA ASP A 212 -23.72 -20.61 -20.05
C ASP A 212 -23.07 -19.55 -19.11
N SER A 213 -23.06 -18.27 -19.45
CA SER A 213 -22.52 -17.25 -18.55
C SER A 213 -23.65 -16.50 -17.83
N TRP A 214 -23.74 -16.69 -16.52
CA TRP A 214 -24.57 -15.92 -15.60
C TRP A 214 -24.16 -14.43 -15.65
N ARG A 215 -25.03 -13.56 -16.15
CA ARG A 215 -24.75 -12.15 -16.30
C ARG A 215 -25.43 -11.37 -15.18
N TYR A 216 -24.67 -11.08 -14.16
CA TYR A 216 -25.01 -10.00 -13.25
C TYR A 216 -24.57 -8.67 -13.89
N THR A 217 -25.47 -7.71 -13.99
CA THR A 217 -25.04 -6.33 -14.21
C THR A 217 -24.38 -5.89 -12.92
N TYR A 218 -23.05 -5.76 -12.90
CA TYR A 218 -22.30 -5.28 -11.74
C TYR A 218 -22.18 -3.77 -11.85
N ILE A 219 -22.47 -3.05 -10.78
CA ILE A 219 -22.27 -1.59 -10.69
C ILE A 219 -21.55 -1.34 -9.37
N ASP A 220 -20.32 -0.89 -9.44
CA ASP A 220 -19.49 -0.57 -8.27
C ASP A 220 -19.60 0.89 -7.86
N SER A 221 -19.95 1.80 -8.79
CA SER A 221 -20.05 3.23 -8.50
C SER A 221 -21.23 3.88 -9.22
N ILE A 222 -21.87 4.81 -8.51
CA ILE A 222 -22.95 5.66 -9.03
C ILE A 222 -22.60 7.11 -8.73
N LEU A 223 -22.70 7.98 -9.73
CA LEU A 223 -22.61 9.42 -9.55
C LEU A 223 -23.77 10.14 -10.26
N SER A 224 -24.12 11.33 -9.80
CA SER A 224 -25.10 12.18 -10.51
C SER A 224 -24.62 13.62 -10.58
N ASP A 225 -24.89 14.28 -11.71
CA ASP A 225 -24.58 15.69 -11.88
C ASP A 225 -25.75 16.61 -11.51
N ASP A 226 -25.51 17.92 -11.46
CA ASP A 226 -26.51 18.94 -11.16
C ASP A 226 -27.57 19.14 -12.27
N LYS A 227 -27.39 18.53 -13.45
CA LYS A 227 -28.37 18.49 -14.55
C LYS A 227 -29.27 17.25 -14.46
N GLY A 228 -28.99 16.33 -13.53
CA GLY A 228 -29.73 15.10 -13.28
C GLY A 228 -29.34 13.92 -14.15
N TYR A 229 -28.22 13.98 -14.86
CA TYR A 229 -27.63 12.78 -15.46
C TYR A 229 -27.11 11.86 -14.38
N VAL A 230 -27.17 10.55 -14.63
CA VAL A 230 -26.68 9.50 -13.75
C VAL A 230 -25.61 8.71 -14.50
N TYR A 231 -24.50 8.48 -13.82
CA TYR A 231 -23.33 7.78 -14.33
C TYR A 231 -23.12 6.55 -13.47
N THR A 232 -22.96 5.40 -14.08
CA THR A 232 -22.63 4.15 -13.38
C THR A 232 -21.38 3.55 -13.98
N SER A 233 -20.55 2.94 -13.16
CA SER A 233 -19.37 2.20 -13.64
C SER A 233 -19.30 0.80 -13.05
N ASP A 234 -18.70 -0.07 -13.83
CA ASP A 234 -18.04 -1.31 -13.43
C ASP A 234 -16.55 -1.25 -13.83
N TYR A 235 -15.84 -2.37 -13.74
CA TYR A 235 -14.40 -2.43 -14.08
C TYR A 235 -14.09 -2.20 -15.58
N GLN A 236 -15.09 -2.27 -16.46
CA GLN A 236 -14.91 -2.29 -17.91
C GLN A 236 -15.79 -1.28 -18.66
N THR A 237 -16.84 -0.76 -18.01
CA THR A 237 -17.86 0.04 -18.70
C THR A 237 -18.34 1.17 -17.81
N VAL A 238 -18.54 2.35 -18.43
CA VAL A 238 -19.29 3.47 -17.82
C VAL A 238 -20.54 3.69 -18.62
N ASN A 239 -21.70 3.69 -17.97
CA ASN A 239 -23.00 3.97 -18.57
C ASN A 239 -23.54 5.30 -18.11
N VAL A 240 -24.15 6.07 -19.02
CA VAL A 240 -24.73 7.39 -18.74
C VAL A 240 -26.21 7.39 -19.07
N TYR A 241 -27.03 7.84 -18.09
CA TYR A 241 -28.48 7.94 -18.19
C TYR A 241 -28.91 9.41 -18.09
N GLY A 242 -29.91 9.76 -18.86
CA GLY A 242 -30.49 11.12 -18.88
C GLY A 242 -31.36 11.42 -17.64
N PRO A 243 -31.75 12.72 -17.47
CA PRO A 243 -32.63 13.13 -16.38
C PRO A 243 -34.00 12.43 -16.39
N ASP A 244 -34.43 11.93 -17.54
CA ASP A 244 -35.67 11.15 -17.71
C ASP A 244 -35.46 9.63 -17.48
N GLY A 245 -34.28 9.20 -17.12
CA GLY A 245 -33.91 7.81 -16.94
C GLY A 245 -33.54 7.04 -18.21
N SER A 246 -33.58 7.71 -19.38
CA SER A 246 -33.22 7.07 -20.64
C SER A 246 -31.69 6.88 -20.76
N PHE A 247 -31.29 5.76 -21.33
CA PHE A 247 -29.87 5.51 -21.67
C PHE A 247 -29.39 6.51 -22.73
N VAL A 248 -28.22 7.12 -22.51
CA VAL A 248 -27.64 8.14 -23.38
C VAL A 248 -26.48 7.57 -24.19
N PHE A 249 -25.49 6.99 -23.53
CA PHE A 249 -24.32 6.34 -24.14
C PHE A 249 -23.52 5.54 -23.10
N SER A 250 -22.61 4.70 -23.58
CA SER A 250 -21.60 4.03 -22.75
C SER A 250 -20.20 4.27 -23.28
N LYS A 251 -19.22 4.08 -22.40
CA LYS A 251 -17.79 3.97 -22.72
C LYS A 251 -17.29 2.66 -22.18
N SER A 252 -16.44 1.95 -22.94
CA SER A 252 -15.85 0.68 -22.53
C SER A 252 -14.45 0.51 -23.14
N GLY A 253 -13.64 -0.40 -22.56
CA GLY A 253 -12.34 -0.80 -23.06
C GLY A 253 -11.15 -0.12 -22.38
N ASP A 254 -9.97 -0.21 -23.01
CA ASP A 254 -8.67 0.19 -22.46
C ASP A 254 -8.54 1.70 -22.11
N GLU A 255 -9.52 2.50 -22.46
CA GLU A 255 -9.57 3.92 -22.09
C GLU A 255 -10.06 4.14 -20.65
N LEU A 256 -10.59 3.10 -19.99
CA LEU A 256 -11.12 3.15 -18.63
C LEU A 256 -10.07 2.63 -17.65
N ASN A 257 -9.25 3.52 -17.10
CA ASN A 257 -8.14 3.18 -16.21
C ASN A 257 -8.40 3.54 -14.74
N GLY A 258 -9.66 3.56 -14.29
CA GLY A 258 -9.99 3.94 -12.92
C GLY A 258 -11.47 4.01 -12.66
N GLN A 259 -11.84 4.40 -11.45
CA GLN A 259 -13.22 4.64 -11.06
C GLN A 259 -13.71 6.00 -11.55
N ILE A 260 -15.03 6.10 -11.80
CA ILE A 260 -15.64 7.41 -12.05
C ILE A 260 -15.54 8.29 -10.80
N CYS A 261 -15.25 9.56 -11.01
CA CYS A 261 -15.13 10.54 -9.94
C CYS A 261 -15.79 11.87 -10.33
N GLN A 262 -15.98 12.75 -9.38
CA GLN A 262 -16.65 14.02 -9.58
C GLN A 262 -15.69 15.17 -9.22
N LEU A 263 -15.35 16.00 -10.21
CA LEU A 263 -14.55 17.20 -9.99
C LEU A 263 -15.37 18.36 -9.42
N SER A 264 -16.61 18.48 -9.86
CA SER A 264 -17.59 19.47 -9.38
C SER A 264 -18.99 18.93 -9.56
N ALA A 265 -20.01 19.62 -9.02
CA ALA A 265 -21.41 19.21 -9.17
C ALA A 265 -21.86 19.01 -10.63
N SER A 266 -21.19 19.64 -11.61
CA SER A 266 -21.50 19.55 -13.04
C SER A 266 -20.50 18.73 -13.86
N GLU A 267 -19.41 18.26 -13.26
CA GLU A 267 -18.31 17.59 -13.99
C GLU A 267 -18.04 16.20 -13.39
N VAL A 268 -18.60 15.18 -14.01
CA VAL A 268 -18.35 13.75 -13.72
C VAL A 268 -17.42 13.21 -14.80
N GLY A 269 -16.46 12.38 -14.44
CA GLY A 269 -15.47 11.82 -15.33
C GLY A 269 -14.53 10.84 -14.64
N MET A 270 -13.31 10.77 -15.11
CA MET A 270 -12.25 9.89 -14.57
C MET A 270 -10.92 10.61 -14.53
N THR A 271 -10.06 10.21 -13.60
CA THR A 271 -8.64 10.58 -13.63
C THR A 271 -7.88 9.61 -14.51
N THR A 272 -6.97 10.13 -15.34
CA THR A 272 -6.16 9.33 -16.26
C THR A 272 -4.86 10.05 -16.61
N SER A 273 -3.90 9.32 -17.18
CA SER A 273 -2.69 9.94 -17.71
C SER A 273 -2.94 10.48 -19.13
N SER A 274 -2.59 11.75 -19.34
CA SER A 274 -2.59 12.36 -20.67
C SER A 274 -1.47 11.80 -21.55
N ALA A 275 -1.48 12.14 -22.83
CA ALA A 275 -0.48 11.68 -23.80
C ALA A 275 0.97 12.12 -23.48
N ASP A 276 1.16 13.16 -22.68
CA ASP A 276 2.45 13.64 -22.17
C ASP A 276 2.78 13.11 -20.75
N GLY A 277 1.99 12.14 -20.26
CA GLY A 277 2.25 11.45 -19.00
C GLY A 277 1.79 12.19 -17.74
N LYS A 278 1.04 13.28 -17.88
CA LYS A 278 0.51 14.05 -16.74
C LYS A 278 -0.87 13.56 -16.34
N MET A 279 -1.17 13.64 -15.06
CA MET A 279 -2.49 13.32 -14.54
C MET A 279 -3.50 14.39 -14.95
N VAL A 280 -4.63 13.96 -15.51
CA VAL A 280 -5.75 14.82 -15.88
C VAL A 280 -7.07 14.18 -15.46
N PHE A 281 -8.02 15.02 -15.09
CA PHE A 281 -9.43 14.65 -15.03
C PHE A 281 -10.03 14.79 -16.43
N LYS A 282 -10.62 13.72 -16.94
CA LYS A 282 -11.26 13.66 -18.27
C LYS A 282 -12.76 13.55 -18.09
N GLN A 283 -13.49 14.61 -18.43
CA GLN A 283 -14.93 14.70 -18.25
C GLN A 283 -15.68 13.76 -19.21
N LEU A 284 -16.74 13.12 -18.72
CA LEU A 284 -17.77 12.50 -19.55
C LEU A 284 -18.79 13.57 -19.94
N ASP A 285 -19.01 13.78 -21.24
CA ASP A 285 -19.93 14.81 -21.72
C ASP A 285 -21.21 14.20 -22.33
N PRO A 286 -22.35 14.26 -21.62
CA PRO A 286 -23.61 13.72 -22.12
C PRO A 286 -24.16 14.41 -23.39
N GLU A 287 -23.76 15.66 -23.66
CA GLU A 287 -24.22 16.38 -24.83
C GLU A 287 -23.54 15.88 -26.11
N THR A 288 -22.23 15.65 -26.05
CA THR A 288 -21.46 15.11 -27.18
C THR A 288 -21.48 13.58 -27.19
N LYS A 289 -21.87 12.92 -26.12
CA LYS A 289 -21.86 11.48 -25.92
C LYS A 289 -20.45 10.89 -26.05
N ASP A 290 -19.48 11.61 -25.55
CA ASP A 290 -18.06 11.29 -25.66
C ASP A 290 -17.27 11.90 -24.50
N TRP A 291 -15.95 11.69 -24.53
CA TRP A 291 -15.04 12.41 -23.65
C TRP A 291 -15.10 13.91 -23.94
N GLY A 292 -15.20 14.69 -22.88
CA GLY A 292 -15.26 16.15 -22.92
C GLY A 292 -13.91 16.80 -22.62
N LYS A 293 -13.94 17.81 -21.74
CA LYS A 293 -12.78 18.60 -21.34
C LYS A 293 -11.80 17.76 -20.51
N GLU A 294 -10.50 17.95 -20.79
CA GLU A 294 -9.43 17.52 -19.90
C GLU A 294 -9.01 18.68 -18.98
N THR A 295 -8.94 18.41 -17.68
CA THR A 295 -8.51 19.38 -16.68
C THR A 295 -7.28 18.81 -15.96
N PRO A 296 -6.12 19.49 -15.98
CA PRO A 296 -4.96 19.08 -15.22
C PRO A 296 -5.30 18.97 -13.73
N VAL A 297 -4.81 17.94 -13.09
CA VAL A 297 -4.95 17.70 -11.65
C VAL A 297 -3.59 17.28 -11.08
N SER A 298 -3.45 17.26 -9.76
CA SER A 298 -2.22 16.77 -9.12
C SER A 298 -1.92 15.34 -9.54
N SER A 299 -0.65 15.01 -9.79
CA SER A 299 -0.19 13.64 -10.06
C SER A 299 -0.54 12.64 -8.97
N ARG A 300 -0.79 13.14 -7.77
CA ARG A 300 -1.18 12.36 -6.60
C ARG A 300 -2.70 12.10 -6.51
N ALA A 301 -3.50 12.78 -7.35
CA ALA A 301 -4.96 12.74 -7.31
C ALA A 301 -5.54 11.62 -8.18
N TRP A 302 -5.37 10.37 -7.74
CA TRP A 302 -5.90 9.19 -8.44
C TRP A 302 -7.42 9.06 -8.30
N ASN A 303 -7.97 9.39 -7.15
CA ASN A 303 -9.40 9.44 -6.89
C ASN A 303 -9.78 10.82 -6.36
N ILE A 304 -10.65 11.51 -7.07
CA ILE A 304 -11.04 12.90 -6.79
C ILE A 304 -12.41 12.91 -6.12
N LEU A 305 -12.52 13.74 -5.08
CA LEU A 305 -13.78 14.09 -4.42
C LEU A 305 -14.16 15.52 -4.74
N PRO A 306 -15.48 15.83 -4.81
CA PRO A 306 -15.94 17.17 -5.10
C PRO A 306 -15.35 18.21 -4.16
N GLY A 307 -14.91 19.33 -4.73
CA GLY A 307 -14.40 20.47 -3.99
C GLY A 307 -15.51 21.29 -3.31
N ASN A 308 -15.10 22.39 -2.71
CA ASN A 308 -15.98 23.34 -2.06
C ASN A 308 -15.62 24.79 -2.46
N ASP A 309 -16.07 25.79 -1.71
CA ASP A 309 -15.76 27.20 -1.99
C ASP A 309 -14.27 27.53 -1.91
N VAL A 310 -13.47 26.77 -1.17
CA VAL A 310 -12.03 26.97 -0.96
C VAL A 310 -11.19 26.12 -1.90
N TYR A 311 -11.55 24.85 -2.02
CA TYR A 311 -10.81 23.84 -2.78
C TYR A 311 -11.51 23.49 -4.09
N ALA A 312 -10.71 23.34 -5.15
CA ALA A 312 -11.22 22.90 -6.46
C ALA A 312 -11.71 21.47 -6.41
N TYR A 313 -10.96 20.62 -5.74
CA TYR A 313 -11.26 19.23 -5.46
C TYR A 313 -10.46 18.76 -4.24
N PHE A 314 -10.85 17.61 -3.70
CA PHE A 314 -10.10 16.89 -2.69
C PHE A 314 -9.63 15.55 -3.26
N PHE A 315 -8.62 14.95 -2.64
CA PHE A 315 -8.16 13.59 -2.94
C PHE A 315 -7.48 12.98 -1.71
N MET A 316 -7.45 11.65 -1.67
CA MET A 316 -6.70 10.92 -0.65
C MET A 316 -5.33 10.53 -1.18
N ASP A 317 -4.32 10.68 -0.33
CA ASP A 317 -2.97 10.21 -0.60
C ASP A 317 -2.24 9.88 0.71
N ASN A 318 -1.49 8.76 0.74
CA ASN A 318 -0.80 8.27 1.93
C ASN A 318 -1.65 8.26 3.21
N GLY A 319 -2.95 7.97 3.06
CA GLY A 319 -3.91 7.95 4.17
C GLY A 319 -4.28 9.32 4.73
N ASN A 320 -3.96 10.43 4.07
CA ASN A 320 -4.38 11.79 4.43
C ASN A 320 -5.28 12.39 3.35
N ILE A 321 -6.02 13.46 3.68
CA ILE A 321 -6.84 14.17 2.70
C ILE A 321 -6.15 15.48 2.33
N PHE A 322 -6.00 15.68 1.02
CA PHE A 322 -5.44 16.87 0.40
C PHE A 322 -6.50 17.62 -0.39
N GLY A 323 -6.28 18.91 -0.60
CA GLY A 323 -7.13 19.76 -1.43
C GLY A 323 -6.32 20.72 -2.27
N GLU A 324 -6.69 20.89 -3.54
CA GLU A 324 -6.12 21.93 -4.40
C GLU A 324 -6.89 23.24 -4.20
N ARG A 325 -6.20 24.28 -3.79
CA ARG A 325 -6.79 25.60 -3.56
C ARG A 325 -7.26 26.25 -4.87
N ARG A 326 -8.49 26.78 -4.87
CA ARG A 326 -9.06 27.48 -6.06
C ARG A 326 -8.33 28.79 -6.39
N ASP A 327 -7.80 29.48 -5.39
CA ASP A 327 -7.20 30.81 -5.55
C ASP A 327 -5.72 30.75 -5.97
N THR A 328 -4.98 29.75 -5.56
CA THR A 328 -3.53 29.62 -5.83
C THR A 328 -3.16 28.40 -6.70
N GLY A 329 -4.00 27.36 -6.77
CA GLY A 329 -3.67 26.10 -7.39
C GLY A 329 -2.68 25.26 -6.58
N GLU A 330 -2.38 25.66 -5.32
CA GLU A 330 -1.49 24.92 -4.44
C GLU A 330 -2.24 23.77 -3.78
N VAL A 331 -1.58 22.62 -3.68
CA VAL A 331 -2.08 21.45 -2.95
C VAL A 331 -1.64 21.54 -1.50
N GLU A 332 -2.58 21.44 -0.58
CA GLU A 332 -2.29 21.46 0.86
C GLU A 332 -3.02 20.30 1.56
N LYS A 333 -2.45 19.82 2.67
CA LYS A 333 -3.07 18.80 3.51
C LYS A 333 -4.24 19.41 4.28
N VAL A 334 -5.43 18.87 4.06
CA VAL A 334 -6.68 19.35 4.70
C VAL A 334 -6.96 18.57 5.97
N VAL A 335 -6.71 17.26 5.95
CA VAL A 335 -6.86 16.38 7.12
C VAL A 335 -5.63 15.51 7.26
N ASP A 336 -5.01 15.61 8.42
CA ASP A 336 -4.00 14.70 8.92
C ASP A 336 -4.67 13.81 9.98
N TRP A 337 -4.97 12.57 9.62
CA TRP A 337 -5.69 11.67 10.51
C TRP A 337 -4.90 11.34 11.76
N VAL A 338 -3.57 11.18 11.65
CA VAL A 338 -2.70 10.94 12.80
C VAL A 338 -2.73 12.14 13.77
N ALA A 339 -2.74 13.35 13.22
CA ALA A 339 -2.87 14.57 14.03
C ALA A 339 -4.25 14.68 14.72
N CYS A 340 -5.26 13.99 14.21
CA CYS A 340 -6.59 13.89 14.82
C CYS A 340 -6.74 12.71 15.79
N ASP A 341 -5.68 11.95 16.08
CA ASP A 341 -5.68 10.69 16.82
C ASP A 341 -6.60 9.61 16.20
N VAL A 342 -6.70 9.61 14.87
CA VAL A 342 -7.49 8.65 14.11
C VAL A 342 -6.55 7.78 13.28
N ASP A 343 -6.78 6.48 13.33
CA ASP A 343 -6.08 5.54 12.46
C ASP A 343 -6.78 5.48 11.11
N SER A 344 -6.15 6.07 10.09
CA SER A 344 -6.71 6.06 8.74
C SER A 344 -6.78 4.67 8.11
N ASN A 345 -6.05 3.69 8.66
CA ASN A 345 -6.13 2.29 8.21
C ASN A 345 -7.51 1.67 8.49
N ASN A 346 -8.22 2.22 9.49
CA ASN A 346 -9.54 1.77 9.89
C ASN A 346 -10.68 2.59 9.25
N ILE A 347 -10.36 3.58 8.42
CA ILE A 347 -11.37 4.39 7.70
C ILE A 347 -11.73 3.69 6.40
N ASN A 348 -13.02 3.52 6.16
CA ASN A 348 -13.48 3.09 4.85
C ASN A 348 -13.35 4.27 3.86
N SER A 349 -12.45 4.13 2.88
CA SER A 349 -12.11 5.19 1.92
C SER A 349 -13.28 5.66 1.07
N ASP A 350 -14.30 4.82 0.89
CA ASP A 350 -15.46 5.10 0.06
C ASP A 350 -16.66 5.58 0.90
N GLN A 351 -16.52 5.59 2.23
CA GLN A 351 -17.59 5.88 3.17
C GLN A 351 -17.22 7.04 4.10
N PHE A 352 -16.82 8.16 3.52
CA PHE A 352 -16.62 9.39 4.25
C PHE A 352 -17.15 10.61 3.47
N GLY A 353 -17.40 11.74 4.15
CA GLY A 353 -17.84 12.96 3.50
C GLY A 353 -17.56 14.22 4.30
N PHE A 354 -17.46 15.33 3.54
CA PHE A 354 -17.34 16.66 4.12
C PHE A 354 -18.73 17.27 4.34
N LEU A 355 -18.92 17.87 5.51
CA LEU A 355 -20.14 18.60 5.85
C LEU A 355 -19.97 20.09 5.57
N SER A 356 -21.06 20.79 5.34
CA SER A 356 -21.06 22.23 5.01
C SER A 356 -20.48 23.11 6.13
N ASP A 357 -20.53 22.66 7.38
CA ASP A 357 -19.95 23.35 8.54
C ASP A 357 -18.45 23.04 8.76
N GLY A 358 -17.86 22.23 7.88
CA GLY A 358 -16.45 21.82 7.89
C GLY A 358 -16.13 20.62 8.78
N ARG A 359 -17.14 19.98 9.39
CA ARG A 359 -16.96 18.65 10.01
C ARG A 359 -16.75 17.60 8.92
N ILE A 360 -16.23 16.44 9.34
CA ILE A 360 -16.07 15.28 8.47
C ILE A 360 -16.73 14.11 9.17
N VAL A 361 -17.47 13.31 8.41
CA VAL A 361 -18.05 12.05 8.89
C VAL A 361 -17.46 10.89 8.10
N ALA A 362 -17.20 9.78 8.77
CA ALA A 362 -16.66 8.56 8.16
C ALA A 362 -17.19 7.32 8.87
N VAL A 363 -17.24 6.21 8.15
CA VAL A 363 -17.39 4.87 8.75
C VAL A 363 -16.00 4.34 9.06
N THR A 364 -15.80 3.83 10.26
CA THR A 364 -14.53 3.28 10.76
C THR A 364 -14.74 1.93 11.38
N TYR A 365 -13.66 1.14 11.43
CA TYR A 365 -13.62 -0.16 12.07
C TYR A 365 -12.92 -0.07 13.43
N ASP A 366 -13.46 -0.73 14.41
CA ASP A 366 -12.83 -0.97 15.72
C ASP A 366 -12.42 -2.44 15.79
N TYR A 367 -11.12 -2.67 15.69
CA TYR A 367 -10.48 -3.99 15.81
C TYR A 367 -9.96 -4.16 17.25
N SER A 368 -10.81 -3.96 18.26
CA SER A 368 -10.39 -4.09 19.65
C SER A 368 -10.00 -5.54 19.97
N ASP A 369 -8.89 -5.71 20.71
CA ASP A 369 -8.31 -7.00 21.10
C ASP A 369 -9.25 -7.90 21.93
N ASP A 370 -10.33 -7.35 22.50
CA ASP A 370 -11.21 -8.01 23.48
C ASP A 370 -12.57 -8.46 22.92
N GLY A 371 -12.85 -8.34 21.60
CA GLY A 371 -14.17 -8.64 21.05
C GLY A 371 -14.23 -8.80 19.54
N PRO A 372 -15.41 -9.11 18.97
CA PRO A 372 -15.57 -9.10 17.53
C PRO A 372 -15.37 -7.69 16.97
N SER A 373 -14.76 -7.59 15.79
CA SER A 373 -14.63 -6.33 15.07
C SER A 373 -15.97 -5.62 14.94
N LYS A 374 -16.00 -4.31 15.16
CA LYS A 374 -17.21 -3.48 15.11
C LYS A 374 -16.99 -2.32 14.15
N GLN A 375 -18.07 -1.91 13.51
CA GLN A 375 -18.08 -0.63 12.83
C GLN A 375 -18.60 0.47 13.76
N GLN A 376 -18.07 1.67 13.56
CA GLN A 376 -18.48 2.88 14.25
C GLN A 376 -18.64 4.03 13.25
N ILE A 377 -19.42 5.03 13.62
CA ILE A 377 -19.46 6.28 12.88
C ILE A 377 -18.54 7.27 13.58
N LEU A 378 -17.56 7.78 12.83
CA LEU A 378 -16.61 8.79 13.26
C LEU A 378 -17.07 10.16 12.78
N VAL A 379 -17.12 11.13 13.69
CA VAL A 379 -17.30 12.55 13.36
C VAL A 379 -16.07 13.32 13.82
N LEU A 380 -15.37 13.97 12.89
CA LEU A 380 -14.32 14.93 13.19
C LEU A 380 -14.94 16.31 13.41
N ASN A 381 -14.98 16.73 14.66
CA ASN A 381 -15.49 18.05 15.06
C ASN A 381 -14.37 19.09 15.01
N ARG A 382 -14.67 20.27 14.46
CA ARG A 382 -13.75 21.41 14.51
C ARG A 382 -13.81 22.07 15.89
N VAL A 383 -12.69 22.10 16.59
CA VAL A 383 -12.55 22.71 17.92
C VAL A 383 -11.48 23.80 17.91
N ASP A 384 -11.54 24.74 18.86
CA ASP A 384 -10.47 25.73 19.04
C ASP A 384 -9.14 25.00 19.38
N ALA A 385 -8.10 25.25 18.60
CA ALA A 385 -6.79 24.61 18.81
C ALA A 385 -6.27 24.83 20.25
N ALA A 386 -6.60 25.96 20.88
CA ALA A 386 -6.22 26.26 22.26
C ALA A 386 -6.95 25.41 23.31
N SER A 387 -8.03 24.70 22.92
CA SER A 387 -8.80 23.82 23.82
C SER A 387 -8.20 22.41 23.94
N VAL A 388 -7.29 22.02 23.05
CA VAL A 388 -6.64 20.72 23.05
C VAL A 388 -5.53 20.69 24.11
N THR A 389 -5.49 19.64 24.94
CA THR A 389 -4.46 19.48 25.98
C THR A 389 -3.10 19.36 25.32
N ALA A 390 -2.19 20.28 25.66
CA ALA A 390 -0.84 20.28 25.12
C ALA A 390 -0.03 19.12 25.72
N LYS A 391 0.44 18.21 24.87
CA LYS A 391 1.47 17.22 25.18
C LYS A 391 2.83 17.70 24.64
N THR A 392 3.93 17.13 25.12
CA THR A 392 5.24 17.36 24.49
C THR A 392 5.26 16.71 23.11
N GLU A 393 5.39 17.52 22.08
CA GLU A 393 5.46 17.03 20.70
C GLU A 393 6.87 16.53 20.37
N LEU A 394 6.92 15.37 19.75
CA LEU A 394 8.13 14.74 19.21
C LEU A 394 7.94 14.58 17.71
N THR A 395 8.82 15.17 16.93
CA THR A 395 8.76 15.12 15.48
C THR A 395 9.31 13.81 14.97
N LEU A 396 8.51 13.06 14.21
CA LEU A 396 8.93 11.86 13.51
C LEU A 396 8.96 12.13 12.01
N ALA A 397 10.13 12.00 11.38
CA ALA A 397 10.28 12.15 9.94
C ALA A 397 10.31 10.80 9.22
N CYS A 398 9.62 10.72 8.09
CA CYS A 398 9.59 9.54 7.21
C CYS A 398 9.55 9.96 5.74
N LEU A 399 9.94 9.06 4.85
CA LEU A 399 9.67 9.10 3.40
C LEU A 399 8.49 8.22 3.03
N TYR A 400 8.14 7.31 3.89
CA TYR A 400 6.97 6.44 3.83
C TYR A 400 6.60 6.05 5.27
N LEU A 401 5.33 6.11 5.60
CA LEU A 401 4.83 5.68 6.90
C LEU A 401 4.14 4.32 6.74
N ASP A 402 4.79 3.29 7.27
CA ASP A 402 4.26 1.92 7.29
C ASP A 402 2.88 1.84 7.97
N TYR A 403 2.05 0.91 7.49
CA TYR A 403 0.69 0.68 7.97
C TYR A 403 0.65 0.42 9.49
N ASN A 404 1.45 -0.53 9.98
CA ASN A 404 1.45 -0.90 11.40
C ASN A 404 2.04 0.22 12.27
N LEU A 405 3.08 0.90 11.77
CA LEU A 405 3.68 2.03 12.47
C LEU A 405 2.71 3.21 12.61
N ARG A 406 1.87 3.46 11.60
CA ARG A 406 0.79 4.47 11.65
C ARG A 406 -0.19 4.16 12.79
N SER A 407 -0.70 2.94 12.85
CA SER A 407 -1.59 2.48 13.93
C SER A 407 -0.93 2.62 15.30
N GLN A 408 0.36 2.26 15.40
CA GLN A 408 1.11 2.38 16.65
C GLN A 408 1.31 3.84 17.10
N ILE A 409 1.55 4.77 16.15
CA ILE A 409 1.62 6.20 16.46
C ILE A 409 0.30 6.69 17.06
N VAL A 410 -0.83 6.33 16.44
CA VAL A 410 -2.17 6.70 16.93
C VAL A 410 -2.43 6.09 18.31
N LYS A 411 -2.13 4.80 18.51
CA LYS A 411 -2.24 4.11 19.79
C LYS A 411 -1.40 4.81 20.88
N PHE A 412 -0.14 5.16 20.55
CA PHE A 412 0.75 5.89 21.45
C PHE A 412 0.20 7.29 21.75
N ASN A 413 -0.21 8.05 20.74
CA ASN A 413 -0.74 9.40 20.90
C ASN A 413 -1.99 9.43 21.80
N LYS A 414 -2.87 8.44 21.68
CA LYS A 414 -4.07 8.30 22.53
C LYS A 414 -3.71 7.93 23.97
N SER A 415 -2.82 6.97 24.18
CA SER A 415 -2.56 6.36 25.48
C SER A 415 -1.50 7.09 26.32
N ASN A 416 -0.51 7.74 25.69
CA ASN A 416 0.55 8.43 26.41
C ASN A 416 0.08 9.80 26.92
N PRO A 417 0.17 10.08 28.24
CA PRO A 417 -0.30 11.36 28.80
C PRO A 417 0.64 12.53 28.53
N ASP A 418 1.92 12.29 28.33
CA ASP A 418 2.97 13.33 28.35
C ASP A 418 3.48 13.68 26.95
N TYR A 419 3.49 12.72 26.04
CA TYR A 419 4.11 12.82 24.70
C TYR A 419 3.11 12.59 23.59
N ARG A 420 3.39 13.22 22.45
CA ARG A 420 2.69 13.05 21.18
C ARG A 420 3.68 12.99 20.04
N ILE A 421 3.54 12.05 19.14
CA ILE A 421 4.28 11.97 17.89
C ILE A 421 3.56 12.81 16.83
N VAL A 422 4.32 13.74 16.22
CA VAL A 422 3.89 14.53 15.08
C VAL A 422 4.66 14.05 13.86
N VAL A 423 3.93 13.51 12.89
CA VAL A 423 4.52 12.94 11.66
C VAL A 423 4.84 14.06 10.68
N LYS A 424 6.06 14.05 10.16
CA LYS A 424 6.50 14.86 9.03
C LYS A 424 6.85 13.93 7.88
N ASP A 425 5.90 13.77 6.96
CA ASP A 425 6.03 12.92 5.78
C ASP A 425 6.70 13.70 4.65
N TYR A 426 7.90 13.30 4.30
CA TYR A 426 8.66 13.95 3.23
C TYR A 426 8.28 13.45 1.83
N SER A 427 7.52 12.35 1.70
CA SER A 427 6.97 11.91 0.41
C SER A 427 6.06 12.97 -0.21
N GLU A 428 5.45 13.83 0.60
CA GLU A 428 4.59 14.94 0.16
C GLU A 428 5.30 15.95 -0.75
N TYR A 429 6.65 15.96 -0.74
CA TYR A 429 7.45 16.84 -1.61
C TYR A 429 7.80 16.21 -2.97
N ALA A 430 7.47 14.94 -3.19
CA ALA A 430 7.65 14.30 -4.49
C ALA A 430 6.79 15.00 -5.55
N THR A 431 7.34 15.16 -6.75
CA THR A 431 6.67 15.75 -7.91
C THR A 431 6.84 14.85 -9.12
N ASP A 432 6.05 15.10 -10.18
CA ASP A 432 6.16 14.36 -11.45
C ASP A 432 7.56 14.46 -12.08
N ASP A 433 8.23 15.60 -11.88
CA ASP A 433 9.56 15.87 -12.45
C ASP A 433 10.71 15.40 -11.54
N ASP A 434 10.44 15.21 -10.24
CA ASP A 434 11.43 14.79 -9.23
C ASP A 434 10.79 13.94 -8.12
N TYR A 435 10.83 12.64 -8.32
CA TYR A 435 10.34 11.66 -7.35
C TYR A 435 11.18 11.65 -6.06
N ASN A 436 12.46 12.03 -6.13
CA ASN A 436 13.39 12.06 -4.99
C ASN A 436 13.42 13.41 -4.25
N ALA A 437 12.53 14.34 -4.59
CA ALA A 437 12.51 15.67 -3.95
C ALA A 437 12.34 15.60 -2.41
N GLY A 438 11.55 14.64 -1.91
CA GLY A 438 11.38 14.39 -0.49
C GLY A 438 12.67 13.95 0.20
N LEU A 439 13.38 13.00 -0.36
CA LEU A 439 14.69 12.54 0.15
C LEU A 439 15.72 13.69 0.14
N THR A 440 15.77 14.45 -0.96
CA THR A 440 16.66 15.61 -1.10
C THR A 440 16.36 16.66 -0.03
N LYS A 441 15.08 16.94 0.22
CA LYS A 441 14.64 17.90 1.24
C LYS A 441 15.00 17.41 2.65
N LEU A 442 14.69 16.16 2.99
CA LEU A 442 15.06 15.57 4.28
C LEU A 442 16.57 15.66 4.51
N ASN A 443 17.39 15.25 3.56
CA ASN A 443 18.84 15.34 3.65
C ASN A 443 19.32 16.79 3.86
N THR A 444 18.72 17.76 3.15
CA THR A 444 19.07 19.18 3.29
C THR A 444 18.74 19.70 4.69
N GLU A 445 17.60 19.35 5.24
CA GLU A 445 17.19 19.74 6.60
C GLU A 445 18.09 19.11 7.66
N LEU A 446 18.40 17.82 7.54
CA LEU A 446 19.35 17.13 8.43
C LEU A 446 20.73 17.81 8.45
N ILE A 447 21.27 18.14 7.28
CA ILE A 447 22.59 18.79 7.15
C ILE A 447 22.55 20.22 7.70
N SER A 448 21.45 20.95 7.54
CA SER A 448 21.29 22.30 8.06
C SER A 448 21.08 22.38 9.57
N GLY A 449 20.94 21.22 10.24
CA GLY A 449 20.72 21.12 11.69
C GLY A 449 19.26 21.16 12.10
N ASN A 450 18.32 21.13 11.15
CA ASN A 450 16.89 20.95 11.42
C ASN A 450 16.57 19.45 11.46
N VAL A 451 17.06 18.77 12.51
CA VAL A 451 16.98 17.33 12.66
C VAL A 451 15.71 16.98 13.46
N PRO A 452 14.83 16.12 12.94
CA PRO A 452 13.67 15.62 13.69
C PRO A 452 14.09 14.80 14.92
N ASP A 453 13.19 14.61 15.88
CA ASP A 453 13.49 13.85 17.10
C ASP A 453 13.66 12.35 16.81
N ILE A 454 12.83 11.81 15.92
CA ILE A 454 12.82 10.41 15.50
C ILE A 454 12.88 10.35 13.98
N LEU A 455 13.65 9.41 13.44
CA LEU A 455 13.65 9.08 12.01
C LEU A 455 13.13 7.68 11.80
N VAL A 456 12.22 7.54 10.82
CA VAL A 456 11.86 6.26 10.21
C VAL A 456 12.78 6.09 9.01
N ASN A 457 13.62 5.08 9.06
CA ASN A 457 14.63 4.86 8.04
C ASN A 457 14.18 3.71 7.12
N GLY A 458 13.94 4.02 5.86
CA GLY A 458 13.94 3.06 4.78
C GLY A 458 15.37 2.69 4.34
N THR A 459 15.47 1.84 3.36
CA THR A 459 16.78 1.37 2.84
C THR A 459 17.55 2.45 2.07
N GLU A 460 16.86 3.49 1.61
CA GLU A 460 17.40 4.62 0.84
C GLU A 460 18.12 5.68 1.68
N LEU A 461 17.97 5.65 3.02
CA LEU A 461 18.61 6.61 3.90
C LEU A 461 20.02 6.17 4.29
N PRO A 462 21.04 7.02 4.12
CA PRO A 462 22.43 6.67 4.38
C PRO A 462 22.78 6.72 5.88
N ILE A 463 22.30 5.74 6.64
CA ILE A 463 22.46 5.69 8.10
C ILE A 463 23.92 5.74 8.52
N GLY A 464 24.80 5.07 7.79
CA GLY A 464 26.24 5.12 8.04
C GLY A 464 26.81 6.56 7.97
N GLN A 465 26.30 7.37 7.03
CA GLN A 465 26.67 8.79 6.90
C GLN A 465 26.16 9.61 8.07
N TYR A 466 24.87 9.43 8.45
CA TYR A 466 24.28 10.17 9.58
C TYR A 466 24.98 9.81 10.90
N ALA A 467 25.33 8.55 11.09
CA ALA A 467 26.11 8.08 12.24
C ALA A 467 27.50 8.71 12.26
N ALA A 468 28.21 8.76 11.12
CA ALA A 468 29.53 9.36 11.01
C ALA A 468 29.52 10.88 11.33
N LYS A 469 28.43 11.57 10.96
CA LYS A 469 28.18 12.99 11.31
C LYS A 469 27.73 13.20 12.76
N GLY A 470 27.52 12.12 13.53
CA GLY A 470 27.06 12.20 14.92
C GLY A 470 25.61 12.69 15.06
N LEU A 471 24.75 12.47 14.07
CA LEU A 471 23.36 12.89 14.09
C LEU A 471 22.45 11.92 14.86
N LEU A 472 22.90 10.66 15.05
CA LEU A 472 22.09 9.58 15.63
C LEU A 472 22.63 9.12 16.97
N GLU A 473 21.71 8.80 17.89
CA GLU A 473 22.01 8.21 19.19
C GLU A 473 22.32 6.71 19.07
N ASP A 474 23.22 6.23 19.95
CA ASP A 474 23.40 4.80 20.15
C ASP A 474 22.26 4.25 21.00
N LEU A 475 21.48 3.33 20.44
CA LEU A 475 20.29 2.77 21.11
C LEU A 475 20.60 1.60 22.05
N TRP A 476 21.84 1.05 22.04
CA TRP A 476 22.21 -0.02 22.97
C TRP A 476 22.03 0.37 24.44
N PRO A 477 22.42 1.56 24.90
CA PRO A 477 22.21 1.93 26.30
C PRO A 477 20.73 1.94 26.74
N TYR A 478 19.82 2.24 25.81
CA TYR A 478 18.38 2.23 26.11
C TYR A 478 17.87 0.81 26.26
N LEU A 479 18.23 -0.08 25.34
CA LEU A 479 17.89 -1.51 25.40
C LEU A 479 18.52 -2.20 26.63
N ASP A 480 19.80 -1.90 26.94
CA ASP A 480 20.48 -2.49 28.09
C ASP A 480 19.89 -2.05 29.44
N ALA A 481 19.27 -0.88 29.46
CA ALA A 481 18.60 -0.36 30.67
C ALA A 481 17.11 -0.79 30.74
N ASP A 482 16.53 -1.32 29.67
CA ASP A 482 15.13 -1.72 29.64
C ASP A 482 14.95 -3.07 30.36
N PRO A 483 14.06 -3.15 31.37
CA PRO A 483 13.89 -4.39 32.14
C PRO A 483 13.11 -5.48 31.38
N GLU A 484 12.39 -5.12 30.33
CA GLU A 484 11.50 -6.01 29.59
C GLU A 484 12.09 -6.41 28.24
N TYR A 485 12.69 -5.44 27.51
CA TYR A 485 13.23 -5.63 26.15
C TYR A 485 14.75 -5.56 26.10
N SER A 486 15.45 -6.23 27.05
CA SER A 486 16.90 -6.36 27.04
C SER A 486 17.37 -7.21 25.84
N ARG A 487 18.64 -7.09 25.46
CA ARG A 487 19.24 -7.76 24.28
C ARG A 487 18.91 -9.26 24.19
N ASP A 488 18.88 -9.96 25.31
CA ASP A 488 18.59 -11.40 25.37
C ASP A 488 17.12 -11.75 25.09
N LYS A 489 16.24 -10.76 25.09
CA LYS A 489 14.83 -10.89 24.76
C LYS A 489 14.53 -10.63 23.29
N LEU A 490 15.49 -10.13 22.53
CA LEU A 490 15.36 -9.77 21.14
C LEU A 490 16.13 -10.73 20.24
N MET A 491 15.76 -10.79 18.97
CA MET A 491 16.50 -11.50 17.94
C MET A 491 17.83 -10.78 17.69
N THR A 492 18.94 -11.33 18.21
CA THR A 492 20.24 -10.64 18.26
C THR A 492 20.94 -10.56 16.92
N GLN A 493 20.70 -11.51 16.01
CA GLN A 493 21.37 -11.54 14.70
C GLN A 493 21.01 -10.31 13.84
N PRO A 494 19.72 -9.94 13.59
CA PRO A 494 19.40 -8.74 12.84
C PRO A 494 19.87 -7.45 13.54
N LEU A 495 19.82 -7.39 14.88
CA LEU A 495 20.37 -6.24 15.63
C LEU A 495 21.88 -6.11 15.46
N ASN A 496 22.61 -7.22 15.51
CA ASN A 496 24.06 -7.22 15.31
C ASN A 496 24.43 -6.80 13.89
N ALA A 497 23.66 -7.25 12.90
CA ALA A 497 23.86 -6.86 11.50
C ALA A 497 23.54 -5.38 11.24
N ALA A 498 22.60 -4.80 11.99
CA ALA A 498 22.20 -3.38 11.87
C ALA A 498 23.17 -2.40 12.57
N GLN A 499 24.19 -2.90 13.31
CA GLN A 499 25.20 -2.07 13.96
C GLN A 499 26.15 -1.41 12.97
N THR A 500 26.61 -0.23 13.34
CA THR A 500 27.77 0.45 12.72
C THR A 500 28.80 0.69 13.81
N ASP A 501 30.01 0.14 13.65
CA ASP A 501 31.12 0.25 14.62
C ASP A 501 30.76 -0.16 16.05
N GLY A 502 29.95 -1.20 16.19
CA GLY A 502 29.50 -1.74 17.48
C GLY A 502 28.42 -0.92 18.20
N LYS A 503 27.86 0.09 17.56
CA LYS A 503 26.75 0.91 18.03
C LYS A 503 25.48 0.64 17.21
N LEU A 504 24.33 0.72 17.87
CA LEU A 504 23.02 0.55 17.25
C LEU A 504 22.41 1.92 16.99
N TYR A 505 22.63 2.49 15.81
CA TYR A 505 22.07 3.77 15.43
C TYR A 505 20.65 3.70 14.89
N ARG A 506 20.18 2.51 14.57
CA ARG A 506 18.82 2.20 14.11
C ARG A 506 18.35 0.91 14.74
N LEU A 507 17.11 0.89 15.21
CA LEU A 507 16.45 -0.30 15.72
C LEU A 507 15.50 -0.84 14.65
N PRO A 508 15.75 -2.02 14.07
CA PRO A 508 14.74 -2.73 13.28
C PRO A 508 13.54 -3.06 14.18
N ILE A 509 12.34 -2.75 13.71
CA ILE A 509 11.10 -3.09 14.44
C ILE A 509 10.58 -4.48 14.10
N ASP A 510 11.04 -5.02 12.99
CA ASP A 510 10.81 -6.35 12.48
C ASP A 510 12.03 -6.79 11.65
N PHE A 511 12.00 -7.96 11.05
CA PHE A 511 13.03 -8.35 10.09
C PHE A 511 12.54 -9.38 9.07
N GLY A 512 13.21 -9.40 7.92
CA GLY A 512 13.20 -10.45 6.94
C GLY A 512 14.63 -10.82 6.54
N VAL A 513 14.80 -11.82 5.70
CA VAL A 513 16.09 -12.22 5.15
C VAL A 513 16.01 -12.29 3.63
N THR A 514 16.68 -11.36 2.97
CA THR A 514 16.90 -11.42 1.52
C THR A 514 17.95 -12.47 1.21
N THR A 515 17.63 -13.40 0.32
CA THR A 515 18.44 -14.54 -0.03
C THR A 515 18.29 -14.92 -1.49
N ALA A 516 19.05 -15.89 -1.96
CA ALA A 516 18.82 -16.59 -3.22
C ALA A 516 18.65 -18.08 -2.94
N VAL A 517 17.64 -18.68 -3.55
CA VAL A 517 17.30 -20.09 -3.40
C VAL A 517 17.73 -20.85 -4.63
N GLY A 518 18.36 -22.01 -4.43
CA GLY A 518 18.67 -22.97 -5.48
C GLY A 518 18.21 -24.38 -5.11
N LEU A 519 18.05 -25.25 -6.12
CA LEU A 519 17.73 -26.66 -5.86
C LEU A 519 18.91 -27.36 -5.21
N GLY A 520 18.67 -28.08 -4.12
CA GLY A 520 19.70 -28.80 -3.37
C GLY A 520 20.51 -29.77 -4.23
N LYS A 521 19.86 -30.48 -5.16
CA LYS A 521 20.53 -31.38 -6.13
C LYS A 521 21.51 -30.65 -7.09
N VAL A 522 21.36 -29.33 -7.28
CA VAL A 522 22.18 -28.51 -8.19
C VAL A 522 23.26 -27.77 -7.39
N VAL A 523 22.84 -27.06 -6.35
CA VAL A 523 23.70 -26.28 -5.47
C VAL A 523 24.62 -27.18 -4.63
N GLY A 524 24.16 -28.39 -4.21
CA GLY A 524 24.97 -29.35 -3.46
C GLY A 524 25.20 -28.89 -2.02
N GLU A 525 26.47 -29.04 -1.57
CA GLU A 525 26.84 -28.76 -0.18
C GLU A 525 27.34 -27.33 0.07
N TYR A 526 27.22 -26.43 -0.91
CA TYR A 526 27.60 -25.03 -0.69
C TYR A 526 26.70 -24.40 0.39
N THR A 527 27.33 -23.67 1.29
CA THR A 527 26.66 -22.81 2.30
C THR A 527 26.90 -21.33 2.03
N THR A 528 27.98 -21.02 1.35
CA THR A 528 28.35 -19.73 0.77
C THR A 528 29.07 -20.00 -0.54
N TRP A 529 29.12 -19.06 -1.46
CA TRP A 529 29.78 -19.23 -2.74
C TRP A 529 30.28 -17.93 -3.37
N THR A 530 31.26 -18.09 -4.23
CA THR A 530 31.83 -17.05 -5.08
C THR A 530 31.19 -17.07 -6.46
N LEU A 531 31.47 -16.07 -7.31
CA LEU A 531 31.08 -16.08 -8.72
C LEU A 531 31.67 -17.27 -9.50
N ALA A 532 32.85 -17.74 -9.09
CA ALA A 532 33.44 -18.93 -9.69
C ALA A 532 32.63 -20.19 -9.37
N ASP A 533 32.13 -20.33 -8.15
CA ASP A 533 31.26 -21.45 -7.74
C ASP A 533 29.91 -21.41 -8.45
N VAL A 534 29.32 -20.20 -8.62
CA VAL A 534 28.08 -19.98 -9.41
C VAL A 534 28.29 -20.45 -10.85
N ASN A 535 29.40 -20.07 -11.49
CA ASN A 535 29.70 -20.48 -12.84
C ASN A 535 29.93 -22.01 -12.95
N ASP A 536 30.56 -22.63 -11.96
CA ASP A 536 30.73 -24.10 -11.92
C ASP A 536 29.36 -24.80 -11.78
N ALA A 537 28.47 -24.30 -10.90
CA ALA A 537 27.10 -24.82 -10.75
C ALA A 537 26.26 -24.63 -12.01
N LEU A 538 26.33 -23.44 -12.63
CA LEU A 538 25.63 -23.15 -13.89
C LEU A 538 26.07 -24.06 -15.03
N SER A 539 27.37 -24.41 -15.07
CA SER A 539 27.91 -25.30 -16.09
C SER A 539 27.37 -26.75 -16.03
N LYS A 540 26.74 -27.12 -14.90
CA LYS A 540 26.10 -28.45 -14.71
C LYS A 540 24.63 -28.44 -15.19
N LEU A 541 24.07 -27.29 -15.47
CA LEU A 541 22.73 -27.14 -16.03
C LEU A 541 22.73 -27.25 -17.57
N PRO A 542 21.57 -27.47 -18.21
CA PRO A 542 21.45 -27.47 -19.66
C PRO A 542 22.00 -26.20 -20.32
N GLU A 543 22.49 -26.32 -21.55
CA GLU A 543 22.96 -25.17 -22.35
C GLU A 543 21.83 -24.13 -22.48
N GLY A 544 22.13 -22.86 -22.22
CA GLY A 544 21.17 -21.76 -22.23
C GLY A 544 20.52 -21.48 -20.88
N ALA A 545 20.87 -22.23 -19.81
CA ALA A 545 20.43 -21.88 -18.46
C ALA A 545 21.04 -20.55 -18.00
N THR A 546 20.29 -19.81 -17.19
CA THR A 546 20.71 -18.50 -16.65
C THR A 546 20.88 -18.59 -15.13
N VAL A 547 21.59 -17.62 -14.54
CA VAL A 547 21.73 -17.57 -13.07
C VAL A 547 20.39 -17.21 -12.46
N PHE A 548 19.78 -16.10 -12.89
CA PHE A 548 18.44 -15.64 -12.51
C PHE A 548 17.54 -15.55 -13.74
N ASN A 549 16.27 -15.22 -13.55
CA ASN A 549 15.33 -15.05 -14.64
C ASN A 549 15.71 -13.85 -15.54
N LYS A 550 15.26 -13.88 -16.77
CA LYS A 550 15.56 -12.86 -17.80
C LYS A 550 14.83 -11.53 -17.60
N TYR A 551 13.81 -11.49 -16.73
CA TYR A 551 13.12 -10.25 -16.41
C TYR A 551 13.90 -9.35 -15.44
N TYR A 552 14.91 -9.87 -14.74
CA TYR A 552 15.80 -9.01 -13.95
C TYR A 552 16.69 -8.19 -14.89
N THR A 553 16.63 -6.87 -14.71
CA THR A 553 17.42 -5.93 -15.52
C THR A 553 18.81 -5.69 -14.94
N GLN A 554 19.69 -5.07 -15.72
CA GLN A 554 21.01 -4.62 -15.24
C GLN A 554 20.89 -3.68 -14.05
N ALA A 555 19.89 -2.77 -14.05
CA ALA A 555 19.69 -1.81 -12.97
C ALA A 555 19.30 -2.51 -11.66
N GLU A 556 18.31 -3.40 -11.71
CA GLU A 556 17.85 -4.17 -10.54
C GLU A 556 18.95 -5.07 -9.99
N MET A 557 19.64 -5.80 -10.87
CA MET A 557 20.72 -6.70 -10.44
C MET A 557 21.92 -5.94 -9.86
N LEU A 558 22.24 -4.76 -10.41
CA LEU A 558 23.27 -3.88 -9.86
C LEU A 558 22.88 -3.38 -8.46
N GLN A 559 21.64 -2.96 -8.28
CA GLN A 559 21.11 -2.53 -6.98
C GLN A 559 21.21 -3.67 -5.94
N TYR A 560 20.76 -4.88 -6.28
CA TYR A 560 20.93 -6.05 -5.41
C TYR A 560 22.38 -6.27 -5.01
N CYS A 561 23.26 -6.29 -5.99
CA CYS A 561 24.68 -6.52 -5.74
C CYS A 561 25.29 -5.44 -4.84
N ILE A 562 24.93 -4.19 -5.01
CA ILE A 562 25.44 -3.08 -4.18
C ILE A 562 24.84 -3.17 -2.77
N ALA A 563 23.53 -3.34 -2.62
CA ALA A 563 22.85 -3.40 -1.34
C ALA A 563 23.38 -4.54 -0.46
N MET A 564 23.66 -5.71 -1.08
CA MET A 564 24.20 -6.88 -0.38
C MET A 564 25.71 -6.75 -0.04
N ASN A 565 26.43 -5.80 -0.65
CA ASN A 565 27.88 -5.65 -0.50
C ASN A 565 28.31 -4.23 -0.06
N ALA A 566 27.38 -3.35 0.32
CA ALA A 566 27.69 -1.93 0.59
C ALA A 566 28.83 -1.74 1.58
N GLY A 567 28.85 -2.50 2.68
CA GLY A 567 29.90 -2.46 3.69
C GLY A 567 31.29 -2.93 3.21
N SER A 568 31.39 -3.66 2.09
CA SER A 568 32.66 -4.07 1.50
C SER A 568 33.32 -2.97 0.67
N PHE A 569 32.52 -2.05 0.12
CA PHE A 569 33.02 -1.03 -0.80
C PHE A 569 33.09 0.38 -0.19
N MET A 570 32.38 0.64 0.91
CA MET A 570 32.34 1.96 1.54
C MET A 570 32.56 1.90 3.05
N ASN A 571 33.27 2.89 3.55
CA ASN A 571 33.43 3.13 4.98
C ASN A 571 33.19 4.63 5.27
N TRP A 572 32.01 4.95 5.79
CA TRP A 572 31.61 6.31 6.08
C TRP A 572 32.41 6.94 7.22
N GLN A 573 32.82 6.15 8.24
CA GLN A 573 33.60 6.64 9.39
C GLN A 573 34.99 7.10 8.94
N ASP A 574 35.66 6.30 8.11
CA ASP A 574 36.98 6.66 7.56
C ASP A 574 36.85 7.64 6.37
N GLY A 575 35.67 7.72 5.77
CA GLY A 575 35.41 8.49 4.56
C GLY A 575 36.16 7.95 3.36
N THR A 576 36.17 6.64 3.21
CA THR A 576 36.88 5.93 2.14
C THR A 576 35.96 5.01 1.38
N CYS A 577 36.30 4.75 0.13
CA CYS A 577 35.63 3.72 -0.70
C CYS A 577 36.67 2.93 -1.51
N ASN A 578 36.26 1.77 -2.02
CA ASN A 578 37.14 0.82 -2.68
C ASN A 578 36.45 0.14 -3.87
N PHE A 579 36.13 0.93 -4.90
CA PHE A 579 35.47 0.48 -6.13
C PHE A 579 36.45 0.11 -7.28
N ASP A 580 37.75 0.51 -7.21
CA ASP A 580 38.75 0.15 -8.21
C ASP A 580 39.48 -1.18 -7.84
N THR A 581 38.67 -2.24 -7.61
CA THR A 581 39.18 -3.57 -7.22
C THR A 581 38.70 -4.64 -8.19
N ASP A 582 39.36 -5.80 -8.16
CA ASP A 582 38.98 -6.94 -8.99
C ASP A 582 37.61 -7.49 -8.58
N GLU A 583 37.28 -7.45 -7.29
CA GLU A 583 35.99 -7.88 -6.74
C GLU A 583 34.84 -7.04 -7.29
N PHE A 584 34.99 -5.72 -7.30
CA PHE A 584 33.95 -4.84 -7.86
C PHE A 584 33.82 -4.99 -9.38
N ARG A 585 34.95 -5.19 -10.10
CA ARG A 585 34.92 -5.47 -11.55
C ARG A 585 34.19 -6.78 -11.84
N ALA A 586 34.45 -7.84 -11.06
CA ALA A 586 33.75 -9.12 -11.20
C ALA A 586 32.24 -8.98 -11.00
N LEU A 587 31.81 -8.11 -10.06
CA LEU A 587 30.40 -7.77 -9.87
C LEU A 587 29.81 -7.10 -11.12
N LEU A 588 30.48 -6.10 -11.69
CA LEU A 588 30.01 -5.46 -12.92
C LEU A 588 29.95 -6.43 -14.11
N GLU A 589 30.93 -7.35 -14.20
CA GLU A 589 30.94 -8.42 -15.21
C GLU A 589 29.78 -9.40 -15.01
N PHE A 590 29.41 -9.70 -13.77
CA PHE A 590 28.27 -10.54 -13.43
C PHE A 590 26.93 -9.89 -13.84
N VAL A 591 26.80 -8.56 -13.68
CA VAL A 591 25.59 -7.82 -14.01
C VAL A 591 25.41 -7.64 -15.54
N LYS A 592 26.50 -7.51 -16.28
CA LYS A 592 26.47 -7.19 -17.72
C LYS A 592 25.61 -8.11 -18.60
N PRO A 593 25.50 -9.43 -18.38
CA PRO A 593 24.68 -10.33 -19.20
C PRO A 593 23.17 -10.11 -19.08
N PHE A 594 22.71 -9.40 -18.05
CA PHE A 594 21.27 -9.10 -17.87
C PHE A 594 20.79 -8.08 -18.90
N PRO A 595 19.47 -8.08 -19.27
CA PRO A 595 18.93 -7.10 -20.21
C PRO A 595 18.97 -5.69 -19.61
N ALA A 596 19.13 -4.68 -20.47
CA ALA A 596 19.03 -3.28 -20.05
C ALA A 596 17.60 -2.91 -19.64
N GLU A 597 16.62 -3.45 -20.36
CA GLU A 597 15.19 -3.27 -20.15
C GLU A 597 14.50 -4.61 -20.43
N TYR A 598 13.37 -4.83 -19.80
CA TYR A 598 12.54 -6.02 -20.01
C TYR A 598 11.20 -5.61 -20.61
N ASP A 599 10.81 -6.21 -21.73
CA ASP A 599 9.55 -5.95 -22.41
C ASP A 599 8.49 -6.96 -21.98
N TRP A 600 7.69 -6.59 -20.97
CA TRP A 600 6.60 -7.39 -20.44
C TRP A 600 5.48 -7.69 -21.44
N GLN A 601 5.31 -6.86 -22.48
CA GLN A 601 4.26 -7.05 -23.46
C GLN A 601 4.61 -8.13 -24.49
N SER A 602 5.88 -8.23 -24.87
CA SER A 602 6.33 -9.21 -25.85
C SER A 602 6.49 -10.63 -25.32
N ASP A 603 6.56 -10.80 -24.00
CA ASP A 603 6.90 -12.07 -23.33
C ASP A 603 5.70 -12.72 -22.59
N SER A 604 4.50 -12.15 -22.68
CA SER A 604 3.31 -12.65 -21.98
C SER A 604 2.93 -14.09 -22.40
N ASP A 605 3.20 -14.45 -23.65
CA ASP A 605 2.86 -15.77 -24.19
C ASP A 605 3.86 -16.88 -23.80
N ASP A 606 5.10 -16.51 -23.41
CA ASP A 606 6.21 -17.43 -23.06
C ASP A 606 6.64 -17.32 -21.59
N TYR A 607 5.83 -16.72 -20.73
CA TYR A 607 6.15 -16.55 -19.32
C TYR A 607 6.26 -17.90 -18.60
N GLU A 608 7.42 -18.19 -18.03
CA GLU A 608 7.63 -19.30 -17.10
C GLU A 608 8.02 -18.73 -15.73
N SER A 609 7.32 -19.16 -14.68
CA SER A 609 7.66 -18.79 -13.31
C SER A 609 9.06 -19.29 -12.92
N ASP A 610 9.70 -18.59 -11.96
CA ASP A 610 11.01 -18.97 -11.43
C ASP A 610 11.03 -20.42 -10.92
N TYR A 611 9.96 -20.84 -10.25
CA TYR A 611 9.83 -22.22 -9.77
C TYR A 611 9.86 -23.25 -10.90
N THR A 612 9.14 -22.99 -11.99
CA THR A 612 9.13 -23.86 -13.18
C THR A 612 10.51 -23.89 -13.84
N ARG A 613 11.15 -22.75 -13.96
CA ARG A 613 12.50 -22.62 -14.56
C ARG A 613 13.56 -23.34 -13.74
N LEU A 614 13.53 -23.21 -12.41
CA LEU A 614 14.42 -23.97 -11.49
C LEU A 614 14.23 -25.49 -11.65
N LYS A 615 12.99 -25.97 -11.60
CA LYS A 615 12.66 -27.41 -11.77
C LYS A 615 13.18 -27.97 -13.09
N ASN A 616 13.04 -27.19 -14.17
CA ASN A 616 13.45 -27.58 -15.52
C ASN A 616 14.96 -27.36 -15.78
N GLY A 617 15.73 -26.84 -14.83
CA GLY A 617 17.14 -26.55 -14.99
C GLY A 617 17.44 -25.41 -15.96
N LYS A 618 16.51 -24.54 -16.23
CA LYS A 618 16.67 -23.33 -17.06
C LYS A 618 17.24 -22.15 -16.28
N GLN A 619 17.22 -22.25 -14.96
CA GLN A 619 17.65 -21.22 -14.03
C GLN A 619 18.35 -21.87 -12.84
N LEU A 620 19.40 -21.21 -12.32
CA LEU A 620 20.17 -21.70 -11.19
C LEU A 620 19.60 -21.25 -9.86
N LEU A 621 19.23 -19.97 -9.75
CA LEU A 621 18.83 -19.30 -8.52
C LEU A 621 17.53 -18.50 -8.69
N TYR A 622 16.78 -18.41 -7.61
CA TYR A 622 15.63 -17.53 -7.43
C TYR A 622 15.90 -16.57 -6.29
N PRO A 623 15.98 -15.23 -6.53
CA PRO A 623 16.07 -14.25 -5.47
C PRO A 623 14.75 -14.16 -4.73
N THR A 624 14.78 -14.19 -3.42
CA THR A 624 13.58 -14.10 -2.57
C THR A 624 13.87 -13.39 -1.26
N SER A 625 12.84 -12.97 -0.57
CA SER A 625 12.92 -12.50 0.81
C SER A 625 12.01 -13.36 1.65
N LEU A 626 12.52 -13.87 2.75
CA LEU A 626 11.73 -14.56 3.75
C LEU A 626 11.44 -13.57 4.87
N SER A 627 10.20 -13.21 5.04
CA SER A 627 9.75 -12.26 6.05
C SER A 627 8.74 -12.84 7.03
N GLY A 628 8.12 -13.98 6.69
CA GLY A 628 7.18 -14.68 7.53
C GLY A 628 7.29 -16.19 7.39
N PHE A 629 6.66 -16.93 8.31
CA PHE A 629 6.61 -18.39 8.22
C PHE A 629 5.77 -18.88 7.05
N SER A 630 4.82 -18.07 6.57
CA SER A 630 4.04 -18.34 5.35
C SER A 630 4.93 -18.44 4.10
N ASP A 631 6.00 -17.66 4.00
CA ASP A 631 6.91 -17.69 2.85
C ASP A 631 7.58 -19.06 2.68
N LEU A 632 7.71 -19.80 3.79
CA LEU A 632 8.27 -21.15 3.79
C LEU A 632 7.37 -22.14 3.10
N TYR A 633 6.06 -22.09 3.38
CA TYR A 633 5.09 -22.99 2.76
C TYR A 633 5.25 -22.93 1.24
N TYR A 634 5.22 -21.71 0.69
CA TYR A 634 5.28 -21.48 -0.75
C TYR A 634 6.60 -21.96 -1.35
N THR A 635 7.73 -21.53 -0.77
CA THR A 635 9.06 -21.81 -1.34
C THR A 635 9.38 -23.31 -1.28
N PHE A 636 9.14 -23.96 -0.14
CA PHE A 636 9.42 -25.39 0.02
C PHE A 636 8.47 -26.25 -0.79
N ALA A 637 7.16 -25.95 -0.76
CA ALA A 637 6.16 -26.73 -1.51
C ALA A 637 6.37 -26.62 -3.02
N ALA A 638 6.61 -25.41 -3.52
CA ALA A 638 6.86 -25.16 -4.94
C ALA A 638 8.04 -25.98 -5.49
N LEU A 639 9.07 -26.23 -4.69
CA LEU A 639 10.32 -26.89 -5.09
C LEU A 639 10.49 -28.31 -4.50
N ASN A 640 9.39 -28.93 -4.04
CA ASN A 640 9.34 -30.29 -3.50
C ASN A 640 10.33 -30.52 -2.34
N ASN A 641 10.52 -29.55 -1.46
CA ASN A 641 11.44 -29.55 -0.33
C ASN A 641 12.93 -29.71 -0.70
N ASP A 642 13.32 -29.68 -1.99
CA ASP A 642 14.72 -29.79 -2.44
C ASP A 642 15.32 -28.40 -2.63
N ILE A 643 15.47 -27.63 -1.56
CA ILE A 643 15.97 -26.25 -1.63
C ILE A 643 17.18 -26.02 -0.73
N ARG A 644 17.97 -25.00 -1.09
CA ARG A 644 19.03 -24.42 -0.26
C ARG A 644 18.96 -22.91 -0.33
N PHE A 645 18.97 -22.26 0.82
CA PHE A 645 19.15 -20.80 0.97
C PHE A 645 20.63 -20.50 0.88
N ILE A 646 21.14 -20.26 -0.32
CA ILE A 646 22.56 -20.09 -0.56
C ILE A 646 22.98 -18.62 -0.59
N GLY A 647 22.04 -17.72 -0.87
CA GLY A 647 22.32 -16.31 -1.01
C GLY A 647 22.98 -15.92 -2.33
N PHE A 648 23.33 -14.64 -2.42
CA PHE A 648 24.05 -14.08 -3.56
C PHE A 648 25.54 -14.41 -3.49
N PRO A 649 26.25 -14.52 -4.61
CA PRO A 649 27.68 -14.80 -4.60
C PRO A 649 28.49 -13.63 -4.01
N ARG A 650 29.46 -13.96 -3.14
CA ARG A 650 30.39 -13.00 -2.55
C ARG A 650 31.83 -13.49 -2.68
N GLU A 651 32.72 -12.61 -3.20
CA GLU A 651 34.11 -12.98 -3.45
C GLU A 651 34.95 -13.18 -2.16
N ASP A 652 34.50 -12.60 -1.05
CA ASP A 652 35.10 -12.79 0.26
C ASP A 652 34.68 -14.13 0.92
N GLY A 653 33.79 -14.89 0.29
CA GLY A 653 33.30 -16.18 0.79
C GLY A 653 32.37 -16.07 2.01
N SER A 654 31.96 -14.87 2.38
CA SER A 654 30.96 -14.65 3.43
C SER A 654 29.55 -14.98 2.94
N SER A 655 28.58 -15.02 3.88
CA SER A 655 27.18 -15.26 3.53
C SER A 655 26.65 -14.16 2.60
N GLY A 656 26.05 -14.56 1.50
CA GLY A 656 25.37 -13.67 0.55
C GLY A 656 23.92 -13.38 0.91
N ASN A 657 23.55 -13.56 2.18
CA ASN A 657 22.24 -13.22 2.71
C ASN A 657 22.32 -11.89 3.46
N ALA A 658 21.22 -11.16 3.52
CA ALA A 658 21.15 -9.92 4.28
C ALA A 658 19.80 -9.76 4.96
N PHE A 659 19.81 -9.26 6.19
CA PHE A 659 18.57 -8.82 6.86
C PHE A 659 18.02 -7.58 6.18
N ASN A 660 16.71 -7.52 6.10
CA ASN A 660 15.93 -6.33 5.80
C ASN A 660 14.90 -6.10 6.90
N ALA A 661 14.19 -4.99 6.86
CA ALA A 661 13.07 -4.66 7.74
C ALA A 661 12.07 -3.80 6.97
N SER A 662 10.80 -3.77 7.42
CA SER A 662 9.82 -2.82 6.90
C SER A 662 10.30 -1.38 7.11
N CYS A 663 10.80 -1.11 8.30
CA CYS A 663 11.55 0.10 8.59
C CYS A 663 12.44 -0.09 9.82
N THR A 664 13.32 0.88 10.04
CA THR A 664 14.10 0.98 11.28
C THR A 664 13.89 2.35 11.93
N LEU A 665 14.00 2.43 13.24
CA LEU A 665 13.78 3.67 13.99
C LEU A 665 15.09 4.17 14.61
N SER A 666 15.33 5.49 14.46
CA SER A 666 16.51 6.16 15.05
C SER A 666 16.08 7.35 15.92
N ILE A 667 16.87 7.65 16.96
CA ILE A 667 16.74 8.86 17.76
C ILE A 667 17.84 9.85 17.35
N SER A 668 17.45 11.09 17.12
CA SER A 668 18.41 12.15 16.84
C SER A 668 19.20 12.55 18.10
N THR A 669 20.50 12.87 17.92
CA THR A 669 21.32 13.44 19.02
C THR A 669 20.78 14.81 19.48
N THR A 670 20.09 15.55 18.61
CA THR A 670 19.48 16.86 18.90
C THR A 670 18.11 16.75 19.57
N CYS A 671 17.50 15.58 19.63
CA CYS A 671 16.26 15.35 20.35
C CYS A 671 16.41 15.81 21.80
N LYS A 672 15.53 16.72 22.23
CA LYS A 672 15.58 17.29 23.58
C LYS A 672 15.00 16.36 24.63
N ASP A 673 14.04 15.55 24.22
CA ASP A 673 13.31 14.62 25.10
C ASP A 673 13.49 13.17 24.64
N LYS A 674 14.74 12.69 24.79
CA LYS A 674 15.11 11.34 24.35
C LYS A 674 14.34 10.23 25.10
N SER A 675 13.85 10.54 26.32
CA SER A 675 13.01 9.61 27.07
C SER A 675 11.66 9.41 26.43
N GLY A 676 11.06 10.49 25.92
CA GLY A 676 9.82 10.41 25.14
C GLY A 676 10.02 9.69 23.79
N ALA A 677 11.11 10.02 23.08
CA ALA A 677 11.43 9.33 21.83
C ALA A 677 11.65 7.81 22.05
N TRP A 678 12.38 7.44 23.10
CA TRP A 678 12.55 6.04 23.47
C TRP A 678 11.22 5.40 23.90
N ALA A 679 10.36 6.09 24.65
CA ALA A 679 9.06 5.56 25.04
C ALA A 679 8.21 5.17 23.82
N PHE A 680 8.26 5.98 22.75
CA PHE A 680 7.60 5.63 21.49
C PHE A 680 8.28 4.42 20.81
N ILE A 681 9.59 4.47 20.59
CA ILE A 681 10.31 3.34 19.95
C ILE A 681 10.09 2.05 20.75
N ARG A 682 10.17 2.12 22.08
CA ARG A 682 9.89 0.99 22.95
C ARG A 682 8.48 0.40 22.75
N SER A 683 7.50 1.24 22.44
CA SER A 683 6.12 0.78 22.23
C SER A 683 5.97 -0.12 20.99
N THR A 684 6.90 -0.03 20.02
CA THR A 684 6.92 -0.95 18.87
C THR A 684 7.49 -2.35 19.23
N LEU A 685 8.02 -2.51 20.44
CA LEU A 685 8.46 -3.81 20.96
C LEU A 685 7.39 -4.51 21.79
N SER A 686 6.20 -3.92 21.99
CA SER A 686 5.11 -4.57 22.71
C SER A 686 4.63 -5.83 21.99
N ASP A 687 4.18 -6.83 22.74
CA ASP A 687 3.69 -8.08 22.19
C ASP A 687 2.55 -7.81 21.17
N ASP A 688 1.59 -6.95 21.51
CA ASP A 688 0.48 -6.56 20.61
C ASP A 688 1.00 -6.05 19.25
N TYR A 689 2.00 -5.14 19.26
CA TYR A 689 2.56 -4.63 18.00
C TYR A 689 3.32 -5.71 17.24
N GLN A 690 4.12 -6.51 17.96
CA GLN A 690 4.94 -7.56 17.35
C GLN A 690 4.09 -8.74 16.83
N GLU A 691 2.91 -8.97 17.37
CA GLU A 691 1.92 -9.93 16.87
C GLU A 691 1.21 -9.42 15.60
N SER A 692 0.97 -8.11 15.50
CA SER A 692 0.26 -7.52 14.36
C SER A 692 1.11 -7.39 13.08
N ILE A 693 2.45 -7.45 13.17
CA ILE A 693 3.32 -7.27 11.99
C ILE A 693 3.39 -8.54 11.12
N TRP A 694 3.54 -8.32 9.81
CA TRP A 694 3.66 -9.42 8.83
C TRP A 694 5.03 -10.06 8.81
N ASN A 695 6.09 -9.24 9.02
CA ASN A 695 7.47 -9.70 9.03
C ASN A 695 7.79 -10.51 10.31
N TYR A 696 8.96 -11.16 10.34
CA TYR A 696 9.43 -11.82 11.54
C TYR A 696 9.56 -10.82 12.69
N PRO A 697 8.96 -11.10 13.87
CA PRO A 697 9.09 -10.25 15.03
C PRO A 697 10.52 -10.14 15.52
N ILE A 698 10.92 -8.92 15.95
CA ILE A 698 12.22 -8.72 16.58
C ILE A 698 12.21 -9.20 18.05
N VAL A 699 11.05 -9.28 18.68
CA VAL A 699 10.88 -9.82 20.04
C VAL A 699 10.86 -11.34 19.97
N LYS A 700 11.81 -11.96 20.65
CA LYS A 700 12.10 -13.39 20.53
C LYS A 700 10.94 -14.28 20.98
N SER A 701 10.23 -13.94 22.07
CA SER A 701 9.04 -14.68 22.54
C SER A 701 7.93 -14.73 21.49
N VAL A 702 7.67 -13.60 20.81
CA VAL A 702 6.65 -13.51 19.76
C VAL A 702 7.09 -14.27 18.51
N PHE A 703 8.37 -14.16 18.12
CA PHE A 703 8.94 -14.97 17.03
C PHE A 703 8.74 -16.46 17.27
N GLU A 704 9.09 -16.95 18.49
CA GLU A 704 8.93 -18.35 18.89
C GLU A 704 7.43 -18.77 18.91
N ALA A 705 6.52 -17.88 19.35
CA ALA A 705 5.09 -18.14 19.36
C ALA A 705 4.52 -18.29 17.95
N LYS A 706 4.82 -17.35 17.04
CA LYS A 706 4.43 -17.43 15.63
C LYS A 706 5.02 -18.66 14.91
N ALA A 707 6.26 -19.03 15.25
CA ALA A 707 6.84 -20.26 14.73
C ALA A 707 6.07 -21.50 15.19
N GLN A 708 5.71 -21.56 16.48
CA GLN A 708 4.93 -22.67 17.01
C GLN A 708 3.53 -22.75 16.41
N GLU A 709 2.89 -21.63 16.18
CA GLU A 709 1.61 -21.53 15.48
C GLU A 709 1.73 -22.09 14.07
N ALA A 710 2.71 -21.60 13.28
CA ALA A 710 2.96 -22.08 11.92
C ALA A 710 3.30 -23.57 11.83
N MET A 711 3.89 -24.14 12.89
CA MET A 711 4.22 -25.58 12.97
C MET A 711 3.06 -26.44 13.49
N THR A 712 1.95 -25.84 13.91
CA THR A 712 0.80 -26.58 14.44
C THR A 712 -0.09 -27.05 13.30
N GLN A 713 -0.10 -28.37 13.04
CA GLN A 713 -0.96 -28.96 12.02
C GLN A 713 -2.36 -29.19 12.59
N GLU A 714 -3.35 -28.66 11.90
CA GLU A 714 -4.76 -28.94 12.15
C GLU A 714 -5.20 -30.17 11.39
N TYR A 715 -6.15 -30.93 11.97
CA TYR A 715 -6.66 -32.17 11.40
C TYR A 715 -8.17 -32.14 11.33
N GLU A 716 -8.74 -32.79 10.33
CA GLU A 716 -10.18 -32.97 10.23
C GLU A 716 -10.74 -33.69 11.46
N THR A 717 -11.89 -33.23 11.96
CA THR A 717 -12.56 -33.80 13.13
C THR A 717 -14.02 -34.13 12.80
N ASP A 718 -14.54 -35.21 13.42
CA ASP A 718 -15.96 -35.54 13.38
C ASP A 718 -16.78 -34.62 14.31
N ALA A 719 -18.10 -34.76 14.32
CA ALA A 719 -19.01 -33.96 15.15
C ALA A 719 -18.75 -34.12 16.68
N ASP A 720 -18.07 -35.20 17.08
CA ASP A 720 -17.70 -35.46 18.47
C ASP A 720 -16.30 -34.90 18.80
N GLY A 721 -15.59 -34.27 17.84
CA GLY A 721 -14.24 -33.71 17.97
C GLY A 721 -13.10 -34.74 17.89
N ASN A 722 -13.37 -35.98 17.41
CA ASN A 722 -12.33 -36.95 17.16
C ASN A 722 -11.73 -36.76 15.76
N GLN A 723 -10.41 -36.95 15.64
CA GLN A 723 -9.74 -36.85 14.34
C GLN A 723 -10.29 -37.90 13.34
N ILE A 724 -10.59 -37.48 12.13
CA ILE A 724 -10.92 -38.33 10.99
C ILE A 724 -9.63 -38.94 10.45
N LEU A 725 -9.66 -40.25 10.20
CA LEU A 725 -8.49 -41.01 9.75
C LEU A 725 -8.65 -41.42 8.27
N ASP A 726 -7.53 -41.38 7.55
CA ASP A 726 -7.45 -41.91 6.16
C ASP A 726 -7.51 -43.47 6.14
N ASP A 727 -7.44 -44.03 4.95
CA ASP A 727 -7.49 -45.51 4.75
C ASP A 727 -6.31 -46.27 5.40
N ASP A 728 -5.19 -45.54 5.68
CA ASP A 728 -3.98 -46.07 6.32
C ASP A 728 -4.01 -45.89 7.84
N GLY A 729 -5.03 -45.21 8.37
CA GLY A 729 -5.24 -44.93 9.80
C GLY A 729 -4.48 -43.71 10.34
N ASN A 730 -4.06 -42.77 9.48
CA ASN A 730 -3.46 -41.51 9.87
C ASN A 730 -4.52 -40.40 9.91
N PRO A 731 -4.41 -39.43 10.84
CA PRO A 731 -5.27 -38.25 10.83
C PRO A 731 -5.15 -37.50 9.49
N ILE A 732 -6.28 -37.04 8.95
CA ILE A 732 -6.34 -36.26 7.71
C ILE A 732 -5.98 -34.82 8.04
N PRO A 733 -4.84 -34.27 7.52
CA PRO A 733 -4.45 -32.92 7.81
C PRO A 733 -5.31 -31.91 7.04
N ILE A 734 -5.71 -30.84 7.70
CA ILE A 734 -6.36 -29.71 7.06
C ILE A 734 -5.29 -28.88 6.34
N SER A 735 -5.53 -28.56 5.08
CA SER A 735 -4.65 -27.67 4.33
C SER A 735 -4.75 -26.24 4.87
N SER A 736 -3.59 -25.62 5.10
CA SER A 736 -3.51 -24.19 5.51
C SER A 736 -3.80 -23.23 4.35
N GLY A 737 -3.93 -23.74 3.13
CA GLY A 737 -4.17 -22.98 1.91
C GLY A 737 -3.67 -23.71 0.67
N GLY A 738 -3.71 -23.03 -0.47
CA GLY A 738 -3.20 -23.56 -1.72
C GLY A 738 -2.46 -22.51 -2.52
N MET A 739 -1.51 -22.96 -3.33
CA MET A 739 -0.84 -22.10 -4.31
C MET A 739 -0.91 -22.68 -5.70
N SER A 740 -1.05 -21.83 -6.69
CA SER A 740 -0.89 -22.21 -8.09
C SER A 740 0.10 -21.26 -8.77
N TYR A 741 0.87 -21.78 -9.72
CA TYR A 741 1.75 -20.97 -10.54
C TYR A 741 1.78 -21.50 -11.97
N GLY A 742 1.53 -20.61 -12.93
CA GLY A 742 1.38 -21.00 -14.33
C GLY A 742 0.22 -21.99 -14.52
N ASN A 743 0.48 -23.07 -15.28
CA ASN A 743 -0.48 -24.14 -15.55
C ASN A 743 -0.28 -25.37 -14.64
N GLU A 744 0.47 -25.24 -13.56
CA GLU A 744 0.71 -26.34 -12.62
C GLU A 744 -0.55 -26.57 -11.76
N PRO A 745 -0.82 -27.84 -11.36
CA PRO A 745 -1.90 -28.12 -10.42
C PRO A 745 -1.71 -27.33 -9.12
N MET A 746 -2.81 -26.96 -8.47
CA MET A 746 -2.78 -26.35 -7.15
C MET A 746 -2.00 -27.24 -6.17
N ILE A 747 -1.06 -26.65 -5.45
CA ILE A 747 -0.28 -27.31 -4.40
C ILE A 747 -0.94 -26.94 -3.07
N GLU A 748 -1.35 -27.96 -2.32
CA GLU A 748 -1.84 -27.77 -0.96
C GLU A 748 -0.68 -27.48 0.00
N LEU A 749 -0.92 -26.56 0.91
CA LEU A 749 0.05 -26.10 1.90
C LEU A 749 -0.32 -26.65 3.27
N TYR A 750 0.65 -27.13 4.01
CA TYR A 750 0.48 -27.70 5.34
C TYR A 750 1.42 -27.04 6.34
N ALA A 751 1.26 -27.33 7.62
CA ALA A 751 2.07 -26.75 8.69
C ALA A 751 3.59 -26.88 8.42
N VAL A 752 4.36 -25.85 8.86
CA VAL A 752 5.82 -25.84 8.76
C VAL A 752 6.40 -27.03 9.52
N THR A 753 7.27 -27.79 8.86
CA THR A 753 7.97 -28.91 9.50
C THR A 753 9.15 -28.42 10.34
N GLN A 754 9.60 -29.23 11.28
CA GLN A 754 10.80 -28.95 12.07
C GLN A 754 12.04 -28.73 11.18
N GLU A 755 12.19 -29.50 10.09
CA GLU A 755 13.31 -29.37 9.15
C GLU A 755 13.30 -27.99 8.45
N GLN A 756 12.13 -27.51 8.04
CA GLN A 756 11.96 -26.19 7.42
C GLN A 756 12.25 -25.07 8.43
N TYR A 757 11.76 -25.18 9.65
CA TYR A 757 12.05 -24.25 10.73
C TYR A 757 13.55 -24.18 11.05
N ASP A 758 14.20 -25.35 11.18
CA ASP A 758 15.66 -25.43 11.41
C ASP A 758 16.47 -24.79 10.27
N ALA A 759 15.98 -24.91 9.02
CA ALA A 759 16.61 -24.27 7.86
C ALA A 759 16.55 -22.74 7.96
N VAL A 760 15.42 -22.18 8.43
CA VAL A 760 15.27 -20.73 8.65
C VAL A 760 16.16 -20.25 9.77
N LEU A 761 16.20 -20.96 10.90
CA LEU A 761 17.11 -20.61 11.99
C LEU A 761 18.57 -20.60 11.53
N ALA A 762 18.98 -21.61 10.76
CA ALA A 762 20.33 -21.68 10.18
C ALA A 762 20.60 -20.50 9.22
N LEU A 763 19.61 -20.10 8.42
CA LEU A 763 19.69 -18.92 7.56
C LEU A 763 19.87 -17.64 8.38
N ILE A 764 19.03 -17.42 9.41
CA ILE A 764 19.13 -16.28 10.32
C ILE A 764 20.51 -16.25 10.99
N ASP A 765 20.98 -17.38 11.54
CA ASP A 765 22.26 -17.47 12.25
C ASP A 765 23.48 -17.21 11.33
N SER A 766 23.38 -17.57 10.04
CA SER A 766 24.44 -17.35 9.06
C SER A 766 24.47 -15.94 8.47
N THR A 767 23.38 -15.16 8.66
CA THR A 767 23.24 -13.83 8.08
C THR A 767 23.92 -12.78 8.98
N THR A 768 24.83 -12.01 8.41
CA THR A 768 25.64 -11.03 9.16
C THR A 768 25.56 -9.61 8.58
N THR A 769 24.87 -9.44 7.47
CA THR A 769 24.73 -8.16 6.75
C THR A 769 23.29 -7.65 6.91
N PHE A 770 23.11 -6.33 7.02
CA PHE A 770 21.82 -5.67 6.91
C PHE A 770 21.79 -4.90 5.59
N VAL A 771 20.69 -4.99 4.84
CA VAL A 771 20.54 -4.24 3.57
C VAL A 771 20.67 -2.75 3.85
N ASP A 772 21.58 -2.10 3.14
CA ASP A 772 21.86 -0.67 3.29
C ASP A 772 22.53 -0.15 2.01
N TYR A 773 22.09 0.99 1.51
CA TYR A 773 22.74 1.69 0.41
C TYR A 773 22.48 3.18 0.48
N ASP A 774 23.33 3.94 -0.16
CA ASP A 774 23.15 5.37 -0.37
C ASP A 774 22.68 5.58 -1.82
N GLN A 775 21.49 6.14 -2.01
CA GLN A 775 20.90 6.33 -3.34
C GLN A 775 21.82 7.15 -4.26
N ASN A 776 22.45 8.20 -3.74
CA ASN A 776 23.37 9.00 -4.55
C ASN A 776 24.61 8.21 -5.00
N VAL A 777 25.09 7.30 -4.13
CA VAL A 777 26.20 6.40 -4.52
C VAL A 777 25.73 5.41 -5.56
N LEU A 778 24.55 4.85 -5.40
CA LEU A 778 23.95 3.93 -6.38
C LEU A 778 23.75 4.62 -7.74
N ASP A 779 23.27 5.85 -7.74
CA ASP A 779 23.11 6.66 -8.97
C ASP A 779 24.46 6.89 -9.66
N ILE A 780 25.50 7.26 -8.91
CA ILE A 780 26.86 7.42 -9.44
C ILE A 780 27.35 6.11 -10.07
N ILE A 781 27.14 4.98 -9.40
CA ILE A 781 27.56 3.67 -9.88
C ILE A 781 26.78 3.33 -11.16
N SER A 782 25.49 3.52 -11.17
CA SER A 782 24.62 3.21 -12.32
C SER A 782 24.97 4.04 -13.55
N ASP A 783 25.18 5.35 -13.39
CA ASP A 783 25.61 6.27 -14.46
C ASP A 783 26.89 5.80 -15.16
N GLU A 784 27.91 5.42 -14.39
CA GLU A 784 29.19 5.04 -14.95
C GLU A 784 29.20 3.61 -15.46
N ALA A 785 28.48 2.68 -14.79
CA ALA A 785 28.31 1.30 -15.22
C ALA A 785 27.53 1.20 -16.54
N ALA A 786 26.56 2.07 -16.80
CA ALA A 786 25.80 2.12 -18.05
C ALA A 786 26.73 2.21 -19.29
N GLY A 787 27.84 2.98 -19.21
CA GLY A 787 28.83 3.04 -20.27
C GLY A 787 29.54 1.73 -20.53
N TYR A 788 29.83 0.95 -19.48
CA TYR A 788 30.40 -0.39 -19.59
C TYR A 788 29.38 -1.40 -20.12
N PHE A 789 28.16 -1.36 -19.64
CA PHE A 789 27.11 -2.26 -20.12
C PHE A 789 26.78 -2.04 -21.61
N ALA A 790 26.76 -0.78 -22.05
CA ALA A 790 26.59 -0.42 -23.45
C ALA A 790 27.86 -0.67 -24.31
N GLY A 791 28.97 -1.14 -23.74
CA GLY A 791 30.22 -1.44 -24.44
C GLY A 791 31.01 -0.22 -24.86
N SER A 792 30.72 0.99 -24.37
CA SER A 792 31.47 2.22 -24.65
C SER A 792 32.70 2.46 -23.76
N LYS A 793 32.78 1.74 -22.64
CA LYS A 793 33.88 1.75 -21.64
C LYS A 793 34.34 0.32 -21.36
N THR A 794 35.57 0.15 -20.89
CA THR A 794 36.00 -1.12 -20.30
C THR A 794 35.56 -1.19 -18.83
N VAL A 795 35.60 -2.37 -18.23
CA VAL A 795 35.23 -2.53 -16.80
C VAL A 795 36.21 -1.78 -15.89
N GLU A 796 37.48 -1.71 -16.25
CA GLU A 796 38.51 -0.95 -15.52
C GLU A 796 38.27 0.57 -15.61
N GLU A 797 37.85 1.07 -16.78
CA GLU A 797 37.51 2.49 -16.95
C GLU A 797 36.29 2.86 -16.12
N ALA A 798 35.22 2.05 -16.15
CA ALA A 798 34.02 2.28 -15.33
C ALA A 798 34.36 2.23 -13.83
N SER A 799 35.02 1.20 -13.38
CA SER A 799 35.45 1.00 -11.97
C SER A 799 36.28 2.20 -11.45
N LYS A 800 37.23 2.71 -12.22
CA LYS A 800 38.01 3.90 -11.84
C LYS A 800 37.21 5.18 -11.78
N LEU A 801 36.26 5.38 -12.70
CA LEU A 801 35.39 6.54 -12.69
C LEU A 801 34.46 6.50 -11.48
N ILE A 802 33.86 5.35 -11.19
CA ILE A 802 33.04 5.11 -9.99
C ILE A 802 33.88 5.42 -8.75
N GLN A 803 35.07 4.84 -8.60
CA GLN A 803 35.98 5.12 -7.49
C GLN A 803 36.23 6.60 -7.31
N SER A 804 36.50 7.33 -8.40
CA SER A 804 36.81 8.76 -8.34
C SER A 804 35.61 9.61 -7.94
N ARG A 805 34.42 9.35 -8.54
CA ARG A 805 33.19 10.09 -8.26
C ARG A 805 32.69 9.84 -6.86
N VAL A 806 32.64 8.56 -6.43
CA VAL A 806 32.18 8.19 -5.09
C VAL A 806 33.16 8.71 -4.02
N SER A 807 34.50 8.65 -4.26
CA SER A 807 35.47 9.25 -3.33
C SER A 807 35.24 10.75 -3.16
N LEU A 808 34.93 11.47 -4.24
CA LEU A 808 34.63 12.90 -4.18
C LEU A 808 33.35 13.15 -3.38
N TYR A 809 32.29 12.42 -3.69
CA TYR A 809 31.02 12.50 -2.98
C TYR A 809 31.18 12.28 -1.47
N ILE A 810 31.85 11.18 -1.07
CA ILE A 810 32.11 10.90 0.36
C ILE A 810 32.88 12.03 1.03
N GLN A 811 33.87 12.63 0.34
CA GLN A 811 34.67 13.75 0.89
C GLN A 811 33.85 15.03 1.03
N GLU A 812 32.91 15.29 0.14
CA GLU A 812 31.99 16.43 0.21
C GLU A 812 30.96 16.28 1.34
N GLN A 813 30.70 15.03 1.72
CA GLN A 813 29.76 14.71 2.79
C GLN A 813 30.39 14.65 4.19
N LYS A 814 31.72 14.78 4.33
CA LYS A 814 32.41 14.94 5.62
C LYS A 814 32.27 16.35 6.13
#